data_0d60977a9bacbcb91e7650b34c440035
#
_entry.id   0d60977a9bacbcb91e7650b34c440035
#
_cell.length_a   1.000
_cell.length_b   1.000
_cell.length_c   1.000
_cell.angle_alpha   90.00
_cell.angle_beta   90.00
_cell.angle_gamma   90.00
#
_symmetry.space_group_name_H-M   'P 1'
#
loop_
_entity.id
_entity.type
_entity.pdbx_description
1 polymer ?
#
loop_
_entity_poly.entity_id
_entity_poly.type
_entity_poly.pdbx_seq_one_letter_code
_entity_poly.pdbx_strand_id
1 'polypeptide(L)'
;MKNKHKVVLTLALSAALMCGAEAKSCRLTFSGYEGTETLKDFPALVKIPDGLTGFDYRDSAADGSDLAFFGADGRPLACEIDTWNPEGDSYVWVRVPELTKATSITARWGKSGGRETTSVQQRNGGARTTSVQQQDVWNDDYMGVWHFSKFRKGVTHDSKNGLEAEVRGKDTRLFIHADAFVGKGYYAAAKTTKWGTYLNVPNDPRWTAYEKTGKLTVSFMVNSTIDPDTQTEEHHARIVSNKAGFGDDKGFEVAIAGGERIWSCGRGVSNFWYDVNKHGGTDKYTFRDGWAHVTVTYDAEVGESAIYFNGRRVASAKGAAYAPTVTGRPLAIGHFAEALVYERVANEEYFCGYLDEMRLSKAAFSPDRIRADYLTLTRPTQFAVAEGGKAARVLMRRLAEGDTPPVVPAIGSWRGVNAVSMFYSPWNKTDDCAYGRYLESEFALFKKLGLNFARLPIDYRFFISAYDWEHWLEEGLEKVDAAVEYGRKYGIHVNLCLYRAPGKIAYPAEKGTNAVTRDPVALEAFKRIWREFARRYKGIPNSELSFNLVNEPSFSEKDFIHVFGETVDAIHKVDPGRFIILDGNRTATVPVPYFFNVPLTGQSFRGYAPGAFSHYGVWYGGHPKVKPRWPAGPEDKAMQWVVDGQAKMLAKQDCIPKGYPVMIGEFGCYAKMDHESCLKWMEAGFKEWRKRGYGWAIWDYDGPFGFVDSGRPDAEYIEIDGRKVDRKMLELLRQK
;
A
#
# COMPACT_ATOMS: atom_id res chain seq x y z
N MET A 1 50.84 -13.66 -85.74
CA MET A 1 51.23 -14.26 -84.50
C MET A 1 51.04 -13.27 -83.39
N LYS A 2 49.90 -13.20 -82.79
CA LYS A 2 49.61 -12.37 -81.57
C LYS A 2 48.52 -13.05 -80.77
N ASN A 3 48.87 -13.64 -79.62
CA ASN A 3 47.96 -14.21 -78.66
C ASN A 3 47.19 -13.08 -77.98
N LYS A 4 45.87 -13.17 -78.00
CA LYS A 4 44.96 -12.34 -77.19
C LYS A 4 44.49 -13.17 -76.00
N HIS A 5 44.99 -12.87 -74.83
CA HIS A 5 44.40 -13.36 -73.57
C HIS A 5 43.12 -12.59 -73.30
N LYS A 6 41.99 -13.30 -73.22
CA LYS A 6 40.72 -12.78 -72.66
C LYS A 6 40.77 -12.93 -71.13
N VAL A 7 40.76 -11.82 -70.47
CA VAL A 7 40.50 -11.75 -68.98
C VAL A 7 39.01 -11.79 -68.82
N VAL A 8 38.52 -12.86 -68.22
CA VAL A 8 37.12 -12.97 -67.75
C VAL A 8 37.04 -12.34 -66.34
N LEU A 9 36.42 -11.20 -66.26
CA LEU A 9 36.15 -10.54 -64.97
C LEU A 9 34.88 -11.15 -64.38
N THR A 10 35.03 -11.99 -63.33
CA THR A 10 33.91 -12.54 -62.57
C THR A 10 33.49 -11.50 -61.56
N LEU A 11 32.36 -10.82 -61.79
CA LEU A 11 31.72 -10.01 -60.79
C LEU A 11 31.03 -10.92 -59.74
N ALA A 12 31.65 -11.05 -58.60
CA ALA A 12 30.96 -11.62 -57.40
C ALA A 12 29.98 -10.56 -56.85
N LEU A 13 28.71 -10.77 -57.11
CA LEU A 13 27.67 -10.04 -56.46
C LEU A 13 27.64 -10.46 -54.96
N SER A 14 28.23 -9.67 -54.09
CA SER A 14 28.02 -9.79 -52.64
C SER A 14 26.59 -9.33 -52.32
N ALA A 15 25.67 -10.27 -52.31
CA ALA A 15 24.37 -10.04 -51.66
C ALA A 15 24.61 -9.90 -50.14
N ALA A 16 24.78 -8.68 -49.66
CA ALA A 16 24.63 -8.40 -48.25
C ALA A 16 23.18 -8.74 -47.89
N LEU A 17 22.96 -9.87 -47.23
CA LEU A 17 21.74 -10.13 -46.50
C LEU A 17 21.65 -9.01 -45.48
N MET A 18 20.83 -8.00 -45.76
CA MET A 18 20.27 -7.18 -44.72
C MET A 18 19.32 -8.08 -43.93
N CYS A 19 19.80 -8.62 -42.83
CA CYS A 19 18.97 -9.23 -41.82
C CYS A 19 18.12 -8.08 -41.25
N GLY A 20 16.95 -7.84 -41.82
CA GLY A 20 15.95 -6.98 -41.23
C GLY A 20 15.57 -7.63 -39.91
N ALA A 21 15.86 -6.97 -38.81
CA ALA A 21 15.40 -7.44 -37.51
C ALA A 21 13.86 -7.59 -37.59
N GLU A 22 13.37 -8.80 -37.37
CA GLU A 22 11.92 -9.07 -37.33
C GLU A 22 11.29 -8.20 -36.26
N ALA A 23 10.13 -7.61 -36.57
CA ALA A 23 9.35 -6.85 -35.58
C ALA A 23 8.98 -7.77 -34.42
N LYS A 24 9.30 -7.36 -33.19
CA LYS A 24 8.90 -8.05 -31.99
C LYS A 24 7.45 -7.71 -31.63
N SER A 25 6.77 -8.61 -30.97
CA SER A 25 5.39 -8.38 -30.54
C SER A 25 5.08 -9.05 -29.22
N CYS A 26 4.11 -8.47 -28.51
CA CYS A 26 3.57 -9.00 -27.28
C CYS A 26 2.04 -8.83 -27.27
N ARG A 27 1.31 -9.90 -26.94
CA ARG A 27 -0.13 -9.83 -26.75
C ARG A 27 -0.43 -9.46 -25.30
N LEU A 28 -1.38 -8.54 -25.11
CA LEU A 28 -1.91 -8.10 -23.83
C LEU A 28 -3.38 -8.49 -23.73
N THR A 29 -3.77 -9.11 -22.62
CA THR A 29 -5.17 -9.45 -22.33
C THR A 29 -5.64 -8.70 -21.10
N PHE A 30 -6.81 -8.05 -21.16
CA PHE A 30 -7.34 -7.26 -20.04
C PHE A 30 -8.04 -8.16 -18.99
N SER A 31 -7.39 -9.24 -18.61
CA SER A 31 -7.92 -10.19 -17.61
C SER A 31 -8.08 -9.59 -16.21
N GLY A 32 -7.43 -8.47 -15.94
CA GLY A 32 -7.56 -7.69 -14.70
C GLY A 32 -8.76 -6.75 -14.67
N TYR A 33 -9.55 -6.65 -15.75
CA TYR A 33 -10.83 -5.93 -15.72
C TYR A 33 -11.85 -6.68 -14.89
N GLU A 34 -12.38 -6.01 -13.85
CA GLU A 34 -13.29 -6.62 -12.85
C GLU A 34 -14.78 -6.35 -13.14
N GLY A 35 -15.10 -5.41 -14.04
CA GLY A 35 -16.46 -5.01 -14.34
C GLY A 35 -17.23 -6.01 -15.22
N THR A 36 -18.53 -5.78 -15.31
CA THR A 36 -19.46 -6.54 -16.15
C THR A 36 -19.89 -5.77 -17.40
N GLU A 37 -19.73 -4.45 -17.39
CA GLU A 37 -20.04 -3.55 -18.51
C GLU A 37 -18.99 -3.70 -19.62
N THR A 38 -19.40 -3.64 -20.89
CA THR A 38 -18.46 -3.45 -22.01
C THR A 38 -18.14 -1.97 -22.13
N LEU A 39 -16.93 -1.57 -21.70
CA LEU A 39 -16.51 -0.18 -21.76
C LEU A 39 -16.08 0.19 -23.18
N LYS A 40 -16.64 1.27 -23.71
CA LYS A 40 -16.29 1.79 -25.04
C LYS A 40 -15.15 2.79 -24.94
N ASP A 41 -14.22 2.72 -25.92
CA ASP A 41 -13.12 3.66 -26.08
C ASP A 41 -12.35 3.92 -24.76
N PHE A 42 -11.97 2.84 -24.09
CA PHE A 42 -11.31 2.92 -22.79
C PHE A 42 -9.81 3.24 -22.94
N PRO A 43 -9.28 4.29 -22.29
CA PRO A 43 -7.85 4.57 -22.28
C PRO A 43 -7.16 3.66 -21.26
N ALA A 44 -6.43 2.67 -21.72
CA ALA A 44 -5.66 1.76 -20.89
C ALA A 44 -4.19 2.19 -20.80
N LEU A 45 -3.61 2.15 -19.60
CA LEU A 45 -2.19 2.42 -19.37
C LEU A 45 -1.37 1.15 -19.54
N VAL A 46 -0.33 1.21 -20.36
CA VAL A 46 0.68 0.16 -20.52
C VAL A 46 2.00 0.65 -19.93
N LYS A 47 2.50 -0.07 -18.93
CA LYS A 47 3.80 0.19 -18.31
C LYS A 47 4.89 -0.62 -19.02
N ILE A 48 6.03 -0.02 -19.34
CA ILE A 48 7.15 -0.62 -20.05
C ILE A 48 8.42 -0.49 -19.19
N PRO A 49 9.28 -1.53 -19.09
CA PRO A 49 9.25 -2.77 -19.85
C PRO A 49 8.34 -3.86 -19.26
N ASP A 50 7.96 -3.78 -17.99
CA ASP A 50 7.29 -4.86 -17.25
C ASP A 50 5.95 -5.33 -17.87
N GLY A 51 5.24 -4.43 -18.53
CA GLY A 51 3.97 -4.73 -19.21
C GLY A 51 4.11 -5.31 -20.61
N LEU A 52 5.33 -5.48 -21.15
CA LEU A 52 5.57 -6.06 -22.48
C LEU A 52 6.63 -7.17 -22.40
N THR A 53 6.19 -8.42 -22.42
CA THR A 53 7.12 -9.56 -22.40
C THR A 53 8.10 -9.52 -23.57
N GLY A 54 9.40 -9.57 -23.24
CA GLY A 54 10.47 -9.56 -24.25
C GLY A 54 10.81 -8.18 -24.81
N PHE A 55 10.26 -7.11 -24.24
CA PHE A 55 10.64 -5.74 -24.60
C PHE A 55 12.05 -5.42 -24.08
N ASP A 56 12.82 -4.76 -24.94
CA ASP A 56 14.13 -4.18 -24.60
C ASP A 56 14.24 -2.85 -25.35
N TYR A 57 14.57 -1.76 -24.65
CA TYR A 57 14.73 -0.43 -25.25
C TYR A 57 15.75 -0.39 -26.39
N ARG A 58 16.75 -1.29 -26.39
CA ARG A 58 17.77 -1.41 -27.45
C ARG A 58 17.17 -1.87 -28.77
N ASP A 59 16.03 -2.54 -28.74
CA ASP A 59 15.34 -3.04 -29.94
C ASP A 59 14.34 -2.02 -30.50
N SER A 60 14.08 -0.93 -29.78
CA SER A 60 13.11 0.12 -30.12
C SER A 60 13.83 1.40 -30.59
N ALA A 61 13.08 2.32 -31.20
CA ALA A 61 13.54 3.67 -31.47
C ALA A 61 13.82 4.42 -30.13
N ALA A 62 14.82 5.34 -30.18
CA ALA A 62 15.26 6.05 -28.98
C ALA A 62 14.15 6.88 -28.30
N ASP A 63 13.11 7.26 -29.04
CA ASP A 63 11.94 8.01 -28.60
C ASP A 63 10.65 7.16 -28.50
N GLY A 64 10.74 5.85 -28.73
CA GLY A 64 9.60 4.92 -28.74
C GLY A 64 8.67 5.06 -29.95
N SER A 65 9.05 5.84 -30.97
CA SER A 65 8.17 6.15 -32.12
C SER A 65 7.83 4.96 -33.00
N ASP A 66 8.51 3.83 -32.81
CA ASP A 66 8.26 2.56 -33.50
C ASP A 66 7.35 1.60 -32.70
N LEU A 67 6.97 1.96 -31.48
CA LEU A 67 6.02 1.18 -30.70
C LEU A 67 4.59 1.47 -31.17
N ALA A 68 3.87 0.39 -31.49
CA ALA A 68 2.51 0.46 -32.02
C ALA A 68 1.62 -0.60 -31.39
N PHE A 69 0.32 -0.30 -31.27
CA PHE A 69 -0.68 -1.21 -30.71
C PHE A 69 -1.75 -1.54 -31.76
N PHE A 70 -2.26 -2.77 -31.73
CA PHE A 70 -3.24 -3.29 -32.67
C PHE A 70 -4.35 -4.03 -31.95
N GLY A 71 -5.57 -3.86 -32.41
CA GLY A 71 -6.71 -4.65 -31.96
C GLY A 71 -6.62 -6.13 -32.38
N ALA A 72 -7.52 -6.95 -31.88
CA ALA A 72 -7.61 -8.36 -32.26
C ALA A 72 -7.91 -8.56 -33.76
N ASP A 73 -8.52 -7.57 -34.40
CA ASP A 73 -8.81 -7.50 -35.83
C ASP A 73 -7.60 -7.03 -36.69
N GLY A 74 -6.47 -6.76 -36.05
CA GLY A 74 -5.24 -6.28 -36.69
C GLY A 74 -5.26 -4.78 -37.03
N ARG A 75 -6.30 -4.03 -36.70
CA ARG A 75 -6.35 -2.57 -36.93
C ARG A 75 -5.48 -1.85 -35.91
N PRO A 76 -4.76 -0.79 -36.33
CA PRO A 76 -3.97 0.02 -35.41
C PRO A 76 -4.88 0.74 -34.40
N LEU A 77 -4.43 0.82 -33.16
CA LEU A 77 -5.06 1.53 -32.07
C LEU A 77 -4.36 2.87 -31.82
N ALA A 78 -5.13 3.89 -31.47
CA ALA A 78 -4.56 5.16 -31.01
C ALA A 78 -3.79 4.95 -29.72
N CYS A 79 -2.58 5.54 -29.65
CA CYS A 79 -1.77 5.51 -28.44
C CYS A 79 -1.07 6.85 -28.24
N GLU A 80 -0.69 7.13 -26.99
CA GLU A 80 0.03 8.32 -26.56
C GLU A 80 1.16 7.92 -25.61
N ILE A 81 2.39 8.30 -25.94
CA ILE A 81 3.53 8.16 -25.03
C ILE A 81 3.50 9.32 -24.05
N ASP A 82 3.13 9.02 -22.80
CA ASP A 82 3.23 9.96 -21.72
C ASP A 82 4.68 10.18 -21.30
N THR A 83 5.35 9.11 -20.89
CA THR A 83 6.75 9.11 -20.47
C THR A 83 7.53 8.04 -21.21
N TRP A 84 8.69 8.40 -21.78
CA TRP A 84 9.65 7.46 -22.35
C TRP A 84 10.97 7.56 -21.61
N ASN A 85 11.33 6.52 -20.87
CA ASN A 85 12.52 6.48 -20.01
C ASN A 85 13.28 5.16 -20.15
N PRO A 86 14.31 5.09 -21.02
CA PRO A 86 15.10 3.88 -21.22
C PRO A 86 15.89 3.40 -19.98
N GLU A 87 16.06 4.26 -18.97
CA GLU A 87 16.75 3.92 -17.71
C GLU A 87 15.78 3.56 -16.57
N GLY A 88 14.47 3.50 -16.87
CA GLY A 88 13.44 3.21 -15.89
C GLY A 88 12.13 2.81 -16.54
N ASP A 89 11.01 3.23 -15.93
CA ASP A 89 9.69 2.93 -16.44
C ASP A 89 9.24 3.93 -17.51
N SER A 90 8.65 3.43 -18.58
CA SER A 90 7.91 4.21 -19.57
C SER A 90 6.41 3.90 -19.48
N TYR A 91 5.60 4.87 -19.88
CA TYR A 91 4.14 4.79 -19.79
C TYR A 91 3.49 5.20 -21.11
N VAL A 92 2.57 4.36 -21.59
CA VAL A 92 1.86 4.59 -22.85
C VAL A 92 0.38 4.36 -22.67
N TRP A 93 -0.42 5.37 -23.00
CA TRP A 93 -1.88 5.27 -23.05
C TRP A 93 -2.32 4.66 -24.38
N VAL A 94 -3.27 3.72 -24.35
CA VAL A 94 -3.78 3.03 -25.53
C VAL A 94 -5.31 3.06 -25.48
N ARG A 95 -5.97 3.55 -26.54
CA ARG A 95 -7.44 3.52 -26.66
C ARG A 95 -7.91 2.13 -27.05
N VAL A 96 -8.61 1.47 -26.15
CA VAL A 96 -9.22 0.15 -26.38
C VAL A 96 -10.69 0.35 -26.80
N PRO A 97 -11.07 0.00 -28.04
CA PRO A 97 -12.42 0.32 -28.55
C PRO A 97 -13.54 -0.33 -27.75
N GLU A 98 -13.37 -1.58 -27.35
CA GLU A 98 -14.30 -2.33 -26.52
C GLU A 98 -13.51 -3.11 -25.46
N LEU A 99 -13.64 -2.70 -24.20
CA LEU A 99 -12.96 -3.34 -23.08
C LEU A 99 -13.90 -4.30 -22.37
N THR A 100 -13.50 -5.56 -22.33
CA THR A 100 -14.05 -6.63 -21.49
C THR A 100 -12.88 -7.43 -20.90
N LYS A 101 -13.15 -8.32 -19.98
CA LYS A 101 -12.12 -9.21 -19.42
C LYS A 101 -11.44 -10.11 -20.47
N ALA A 102 -12.11 -10.40 -21.59
CA ALA A 102 -11.60 -11.23 -22.69
C ALA A 102 -10.91 -10.42 -23.79
N THR A 103 -10.99 -9.09 -23.74
CA THR A 103 -10.38 -8.22 -24.76
C THR A 103 -8.87 -8.36 -24.75
N SER A 104 -8.28 -8.41 -25.95
CA SER A 104 -6.82 -8.43 -26.12
C SER A 104 -6.37 -7.47 -27.21
N ILE A 105 -5.17 -6.92 -27.03
CA ILE A 105 -4.46 -6.09 -28.01
C ILE A 105 -3.06 -6.63 -28.22
N THR A 106 -2.39 -6.21 -29.28
CA THR A 106 -1.02 -6.63 -29.59
C THR A 106 -0.12 -5.40 -29.69
N ALA A 107 0.92 -5.33 -28.85
CA ALA A 107 2.00 -4.37 -29.00
C ALA A 107 3.02 -4.90 -30.00
N ARG A 108 3.61 -4.03 -30.86
CA ARG A 108 4.70 -4.34 -31.79
C ARG A 108 5.75 -3.25 -31.70
N TRP A 109 7.04 -3.64 -31.78
CA TRP A 109 8.17 -2.72 -31.76
C TRP A 109 9.34 -3.30 -32.56
N GLY A 110 10.35 -2.46 -32.85
CA GLY A 110 11.52 -2.83 -33.66
C GLY A 110 11.59 -2.06 -34.98
N LYS A 111 12.79 -1.83 -35.45
CA LYS A 111 13.12 -0.89 -36.56
C LYS A 111 12.37 -1.08 -37.87
N SER A 112 11.62 -2.16 -38.04
CA SER A 112 10.83 -2.46 -39.24
C SER A 112 9.32 -2.60 -39.00
N GLY A 113 8.86 -2.58 -37.74
CA GLY A 113 7.49 -2.97 -37.35
C GLY A 113 6.44 -1.85 -37.27
N GLY A 114 6.84 -0.60 -37.25
CA GLY A 114 5.94 0.54 -36.96
C GLY A 114 5.66 1.51 -38.11
N ARG A 115 6.20 1.32 -39.28
CA ARG A 115 5.95 2.21 -40.45
C ARG A 115 4.90 1.69 -41.39
N GLU A 116 3.64 1.60 -40.99
CA GLU A 116 2.54 1.81 -41.93
C GLU A 116 2.08 3.27 -41.81
N THR A 117 2.72 4.14 -42.58
CA THR A 117 2.30 5.54 -42.72
C THR A 117 1.08 5.59 -43.64
N THR A 118 -0.12 5.69 -43.04
CA THR A 118 -1.29 6.19 -43.79
C THR A 118 -1.26 7.70 -43.74
N SER A 119 -0.99 8.32 -44.88
CA SER A 119 -1.05 9.77 -45.06
C SER A 119 -2.50 10.26 -44.97
N VAL A 120 -2.87 10.89 -43.87
CA VAL A 120 -4.12 11.69 -43.78
C VAL A 120 -3.80 13.09 -44.27
N GLN A 121 -4.36 13.48 -45.43
CA GLN A 121 -4.30 14.86 -45.93
C GLN A 121 -5.06 15.79 -44.98
N GLN A 122 -4.32 16.60 -44.25
CA GLN A 122 -4.91 17.77 -43.59
C GLN A 122 -5.14 18.87 -44.61
N ARG A 123 -6.37 19.37 -44.68
CA ARG A 123 -6.69 20.63 -45.35
C ARG A 123 -6.12 21.78 -44.50
N ASN A 124 -4.91 22.16 -44.77
CA ASN A 124 -4.25 23.47 -44.64
C ASN A 124 -2.73 23.26 -44.51
N GLY A 125 -2.06 23.49 -45.58
CA GLY A 125 -0.68 23.73 -45.89
C GLY A 125 0.40 23.65 -44.79
N GLY A 126 0.86 22.45 -44.44
CA GLY A 126 2.03 22.23 -43.60
C GLY A 126 2.24 20.75 -43.43
N ALA A 127 3.15 20.13 -44.20
CA ALA A 127 3.50 18.72 -44.06
C ALA A 127 4.24 18.47 -42.75
N ARG A 128 3.51 18.04 -41.68
CA ARG A 128 4.08 17.32 -40.55
C ARG A 128 3.71 15.86 -40.74
N THR A 129 4.69 15.01 -41.03
CA THR A 129 4.57 13.56 -40.93
C THR A 129 4.48 13.20 -39.46
N THR A 130 3.25 13.15 -38.93
CA THR A 130 2.94 12.53 -37.65
C THR A 130 2.42 11.12 -37.96
N SER A 131 3.03 10.11 -37.37
CA SER A 131 2.51 8.74 -37.41
C SER A 131 1.05 8.76 -36.89
N VAL A 132 0.12 8.13 -37.58
CA VAL A 132 -1.33 8.09 -37.29
C VAL A 132 -1.66 7.56 -35.88
N GLN A 133 -0.69 7.02 -35.16
CA GLN A 133 -0.86 6.36 -33.88
C GLN A 133 -0.77 7.27 -32.64
N GLN A 134 -0.27 8.49 -32.74
CA GLN A 134 -0.08 9.39 -31.60
C GLN A 134 -1.21 10.41 -31.39
N GLN A 135 -2.42 10.15 -31.85
CA GLN A 135 -3.55 11.07 -31.67
C GLN A 135 -4.84 10.28 -31.35
N ASP A 136 -5.73 10.92 -30.57
CA ASP A 136 -7.09 10.46 -30.23
C ASP A 136 -7.24 9.29 -29.24
N VAL A 137 -6.34 9.13 -28.29
CA VAL A 137 -6.55 8.21 -27.15
C VAL A 137 -7.81 8.61 -26.36
N TRP A 138 -8.03 9.89 -26.17
CA TRP A 138 -9.10 10.47 -25.37
C TRP A 138 -10.31 10.74 -26.25
N ASN A 139 -11.40 9.97 -26.03
CA ASN A 139 -12.63 10.09 -26.82
C ASN A 139 -13.37 11.43 -26.54
N ASP A 140 -14.54 11.64 -27.19
CA ASP A 140 -15.29 12.89 -27.09
C ASP A 140 -15.97 13.11 -25.75
N ASP A 141 -15.98 12.14 -24.86
CA ASP A 141 -16.44 12.33 -23.47
C ASP A 141 -15.47 13.22 -22.66
N TYR A 142 -14.18 13.18 -22.97
CA TYR A 142 -13.19 13.97 -22.27
C TYR A 142 -13.19 15.43 -22.73
N MET A 143 -13.12 16.32 -21.76
CA MET A 143 -13.04 17.77 -21.94
C MET A 143 -11.62 18.29 -21.72
N GLY A 144 -10.82 17.61 -20.89
CA GLY A 144 -9.43 17.93 -20.62
C GLY A 144 -8.74 16.78 -19.90
N VAL A 145 -7.47 16.53 -20.24
CA VAL A 145 -6.63 15.48 -19.65
C VAL A 145 -5.22 16.05 -19.45
N TRP A 146 -4.84 16.24 -18.21
CA TRP A 146 -3.51 16.75 -17.83
C TRP A 146 -2.73 15.65 -17.11
N HIS A 147 -1.73 15.12 -17.81
CA HIS A 147 -0.76 14.16 -17.24
C HIS A 147 0.29 14.83 -16.36
N PHE A 148 0.47 16.15 -16.53
CA PHE A 148 1.52 16.93 -15.88
C PHE A 148 2.95 16.43 -16.15
N SER A 149 3.13 15.53 -17.08
CA SER A 149 4.43 14.93 -17.42
C SER A 149 5.36 15.87 -18.19
N LYS A 150 4.83 16.95 -18.75
CA LYS A 150 5.59 17.90 -19.58
C LYS A 150 5.25 19.35 -19.22
N PHE A 151 6.25 20.09 -18.70
CA PHE A 151 6.16 21.52 -18.47
C PHE A 151 7.24 22.27 -19.27
N ARG A 152 6.86 23.38 -19.89
CA ARG A 152 7.77 24.29 -20.52
C ARG A 152 7.50 25.71 -20.03
N LYS A 153 8.48 26.32 -19.34
CA LYS A 153 8.36 27.68 -18.75
C LYS A 153 7.12 27.85 -17.87
N GLY A 154 6.77 26.85 -17.07
CA GLY A 154 5.61 26.89 -16.18
C GLY A 154 4.27 26.64 -16.86
N VAL A 155 4.25 26.21 -18.11
CA VAL A 155 3.02 25.88 -18.86
C VAL A 155 3.02 24.39 -19.22
N THR A 156 1.89 23.75 -19.01
CA THR A 156 1.56 22.41 -19.54
C THR A 156 0.30 22.47 -20.40
N HIS A 157 0.06 21.45 -21.17
CA HIS A 157 -1.10 21.35 -22.06
C HIS A 157 -1.87 20.06 -21.79
N ASP A 158 -3.20 20.11 -21.89
CA ASP A 158 -3.99 18.89 -21.86
C ASP A 158 -3.83 18.11 -23.17
N SER A 159 -3.85 16.78 -23.04
CA SER A 159 -3.63 15.85 -24.15
C SER A 159 -4.84 15.73 -25.08
N LYS A 160 -6.07 16.13 -24.66
CA LYS A 160 -7.29 16.04 -25.48
C LYS A 160 -7.42 17.21 -26.45
N ASN A 161 -7.29 18.45 -25.94
CA ASN A 161 -7.63 19.66 -26.68
C ASN A 161 -6.48 20.66 -26.80
N GLY A 162 -5.33 20.39 -26.16
CA GLY A 162 -4.20 21.29 -26.10
C GLY A 162 -4.45 22.55 -25.28
N LEU A 163 -5.36 22.49 -24.30
CA LEU A 163 -5.64 23.63 -23.40
C LEU A 163 -4.42 23.88 -22.53
N GLU A 164 -4.00 25.14 -22.49
CA GLU A 164 -2.90 25.56 -21.64
C GLU A 164 -3.30 25.63 -20.16
N ALA A 165 -2.43 25.12 -19.30
CA ALA A 165 -2.50 25.30 -17.87
C ALA A 165 -1.20 25.96 -17.39
N GLU A 166 -1.29 27.19 -16.90
CA GLU A 166 -0.16 28.01 -16.50
C GLU A 166 0.02 28.03 -14.98
N VAL A 167 1.25 27.83 -14.50
CA VAL A 167 1.60 27.94 -13.09
C VAL A 167 1.44 29.39 -12.62
N ARG A 168 0.57 29.60 -11.64
CA ARG A 168 0.30 30.86 -10.95
C ARG A 168 0.32 30.69 -9.44
N GLY A 169 0.17 31.75 -8.70
CA GLY A 169 0.07 31.74 -7.24
C GLY A 169 0.89 32.81 -6.58
N LYS A 170 0.86 32.89 -5.25
CA LYS A 170 1.61 33.85 -4.46
C LYS A 170 3.12 33.62 -4.53
N ASP A 171 3.58 32.39 -4.70
CA ASP A 171 4.98 32.06 -4.85
C ASP A 171 5.18 30.93 -5.86
N THR A 172 5.35 31.26 -7.12
CA THR A 172 5.56 30.30 -8.21
C THR A 172 6.85 29.49 -8.09
N ARG A 173 7.78 29.87 -7.19
CA ARG A 173 8.99 29.09 -6.89
C ARG A 173 8.68 27.80 -6.13
N LEU A 174 7.49 27.71 -5.54
CA LEU A 174 7.00 26.50 -4.86
C LEU A 174 6.47 25.43 -5.84
N PHE A 175 6.40 25.74 -7.14
CA PHE A 175 6.14 24.73 -8.16
C PHE A 175 7.41 23.92 -8.45
N ILE A 176 7.27 22.60 -8.41
CA ILE A 176 8.32 21.63 -8.78
C ILE A 176 7.72 20.62 -9.75
N HIS A 177 8.40 20.40 -10.87
CA HIS A 177 8.09 19.30 -11.78
C HIS A 177 8.86 18.08 -11.29
N ALA A 178 8.20 17.23 -10.49
CA ALA A 178 8.82 16.13 -9.76
C ALA A 178 8.35 14.76 -10.26
N ASP A 179 9.02 13.70 -9.82
CA ASP A 179 8.54 12.34 -10.02
C ASP A 179 7.18 12.17 -9.30
N ALA A 180 6.22 11.57 -10.01
CA ALA A 180 4.83 11.48 -9.61
C ALA A 180 4.30 10.04 -9.73
N PHE A 181 2.98 9.86 -9.82
CA PHE A 181 2.38 8.53 -9.89
C PHE A 181 2.64 7.87 -11.25
N VAL A 182 2.48 8.62 -12.33
CA VAL A 182 2.82 8.21 -13.70
C VAL A 182 3.91 9.13 -14.22
N GLY A 183 5.17 8.68 -14.24
CA GLY A 183 6.28 9.49 -14.69
C GLY A 183 6.53 10.73 -13.84
N LYS A 184 6.38 11.93 -14.42
CA LYS A 184 6.51 13.21 -13.72
C LYS A 184 5.16 13.91 -13.61
N GLY A 185 4.96 14.69 -12.52
CA GLY A 185 3.72 15.38 -12.25
C GLY A 185 3.91 16.77 -11.64
N TYR A 186 2.80 17.38 -11.22
CA TYR A 186 2.75 18.65 -10.54
C TYR A 186 2.99 18.45 -9.04
N TYR A 187 3.97 19.15 -8.50
CA TYR A 187 4.22 19.21 -7.05
C TYR A 187 4.21 20.65 -6.55
N ALA A 188 3.26 20.96 -5.65
CA ALA A 188 3.20 22.19 -4.89
C ALA A 188 3.95 22.02 -3.57
N ALA A 189 5.18 22.53 -3.50
CA ALA A 189 6.11 22.32 -2.38
C ALA A 189 5.81 23.21 -1.15
N ALA A 190 4.61 23.73 -1.01
CA ALA A 190 4.20 24.51 0.16
C ALA A 190 4.03 23.61 1.39
N LYS A 191 4.32 24.15 2.58
CA LYS A 191 4.09 23.48 3.86
C LYS A 191 2.76 23.84 4.51
N THR A 192 2.14 24.92 4.05
CA THR A 192 0.86 25.42 4.56
C THR A 192 0.00 25.90 3.40
N THR A 193 -1.30 25.87 3.56
CA THR A 193 -2.26 26.36 2.56
C THR A 193 -2.23 27.87 2.33
N LYS A 194 -1.45 28.65 3.10
CA LYS A 194 -1.37 30.13 3.02
C LYS A 194 -0.57 30.63 1.83
N TRP A 195 0.38 29.85 1.36
CA TRP A 195 1.30 30.17 0.27
C TRP A 195 1.41 28.97 -0.64
N GLY A 196 1.22 29.17 -1.93
CA GLY A 196 1.30 28.06 -2.85
C GLY A 196 1.23 28.49 -4.31
N THR A 197 1.23 27.46 -5.13
CA THR A 197 1.03 27.55 -6.58
C THR A 197 -0.24 26.82 -6.97
N TYR A 198 -0.76 27.18 -8.14
CA TYR A 198 -1.85 26.47 -8.79
C TYR A 198 -1.70 26.59 -10.31
N LEU A 199 -2.43 25.76 -11.04
CA LEU A 199 -2.49 25.84 -12.49
C LEU A 199 -3.77 26.57 -12.88
N ASN A 200 -3.64 27.58 -13.72
CA ASN A 200 -4.74 28.35 -14.28
C ASN A 200 -5.01 27.89 -15.71
N VAL A 201 -6.20 27.35 -15.97
CA VAL A 201 -6.70 27.02 -17.30
C VAL A 201 -7.71 28.09 -17.69
N PRO A 202 -7.48 28.86 -18.75
CA PRO A 202 -8.41 29.91 -19.18
C PRO A 202 -9.83 29.37 -19.42
N ASN A 203 -10.84 30.20 -19.23
CA ASN A 203 -12.22 29.82 -19.56
C ASN A 203 -12.32 29.49 -21.05
N ASP A 204 -12.80 28.29 -21.37
CA ASP A 204 -12.88 27.78 -22.73
C ASP A 204 -14.10 26.85 -22.88
N PRO A 205 -14.88 26.97 -23.97
CA PRO A 205 -16.04 26.10 -24.21
C PRO A 205 -15.72 24.60 -24.26
N ARG A 206 -14.47 24.23 -24.52
CA ARG A 206 -14.04 22.83 -24.61
C ARG A 206 -14.11 22.14 -23.25
N TRP A 207 -13.64 22.77 -22.17
CA TRP A 207 -13.71 22.18 -20.84
C TRP A 207 -14.99 22.54 -20.06
N THR A 208 -15.82 23.46 -20.55
CA THR A 208 -17.13 23.79 -19.94
C THR A 208 -18.31 23.03 -20.57
N ALA A 209 -18.03 22.09 -21.49
CA ALA A 209 -19.06 21.38 -22.24
C ALA A 209 -20.02 20.52 -21.39
N TYR A 210 -19.69 20.23 -20.14
CA TYR A 210 -20.58 19.56 -19.18
C TYR A 210 -21.90 20.30 -18.94
N GLU A 211 -21.93 21.61 -19.15
CA GLU A 211 -23.17 22.42 -19.07
C GLU A 211 -24.24 21.90 -20.06
N LYS A 212 -23.82 21.50 -21.25
CA LYS A 212 -24.72 21.03 -22.31
C LYS A 212 -25.23 19.61 -22.07
N THR A 213 -24.41 18.77 -21.46
CA THR A 213 -24.75 17.36 -21.20
C THR A 213 -25.45 17.18 -19.86
N GLY A 214 -25.32 18.13 -18.93
CA GLY A 214 -25.76 17.98 -17.55
C GLY A 214 -24.98 16.93 -16.77
N LYS A 215 -23.83 16.45 -17.29
CA LYS A 215 -23.02 15.39 -16.68
C LYS A 215 -21.57 15.83 -16.54
N LEU A 216 -20.94 15.40 -15.45
CA LEU A 216 -19.53 15.69 -15.18
C LEU A 216 -18.87 14.51 -14.47
N THR A 217 -17.65 14.19 -14.89
CA THR A 217 -16.72 13.38 -14.10
C THR A 217 -15.40 14.15 -13.97
N VAL A 218 -14.90 14.24 -12.75
CA VAL A 218 -13.57 14.76 -12.40
C VAL A 218 -12.82 13.65 -11.73
N SER A 219 -11.63 13.30 -12.21
CA SER A 219 -10.76 12.28 -11.60
C SER A 219 -9.31 12.73 -11.56
N PHE A 220 -8.55 12.28 -10.58
CA PHE A 220 -7.14 12.59 -10.40
C PHE A 220 -6.46 11.64 -9.43
N MET A 221 -5.12 11.56 -9.54
CA MET A 221 -4.25 10.99 -8.52
C MET A 221 -3.74 12.11 -7.61
N VAL A 222 -3.74 11.89 -6.30
CA VAL A 222 -3.34 12.87 -5.30
C VAL A 222 -2.50 12.26 -4.19
N ASN A 223 -1.45 12.97 -3.77
CA ASN A 223 -0.70 12.71 -2.55
C ASN A 223 -0.43 14.06 -1.87
N SER A 224 -1.09 14.33 -0.76
CA SER A 224 -0.97 15.60 -0.04
C SER A 224 0.25 15.60 0.88
N THR A 225 0.95 16.72 0.94
CA THR A 225 2.04 16.95 1.90
C THR A 225 1.63 17.87 3.06
N ILE A 226 0.34 18.17 3.15
CA ILE A 226 -0.23 19.01 4.22
C ILE A 226 -0.03 18.32 5.57
N ASP A 227 0.52 19.06 6.53
CA ASP A 227 0.66 18.58 7.90
C ASP A 227 -0.70 18.71 8.63
N PRO A 228 -1.31 17.58 9.01
CA PRO A 228 -2.61 17.59 9.69
C PRO A 228 -2.57 18.27 11.06
N ASP A 229 -1.41 18.30 11.73
CA ASP A 229 -1.24 18.95 13.03
C ASP A 229 -1.24 20.48 12.92
N THR A 230 -1.03 21.02 11.71
CA THR A 230 -1.05 22.47 11.44
C THR A 230 -2.33 22.96 10.77
N GLN A 231 -3.23 22.03 10.39
CA GLN A 231 -4.52 22.35 9.77
C GLN A 231 -5.68 22.17 10.73
N THR A 232 -6.40 23.23 10.97
CA THR A 232 -7.72 23.17 11.59
C THR A 232 -8.74 22.60 10.62
N GLU A 233 -9.84 22.03 11.11
CA GLU A 233 -10.95 21.50 10.29
C GLU A 233 -11.54 22.51 9.29
N GLU A 234 -11.19 23.78 9.42
CA GLU A 234 -11.69 24.91 8.63
C GLU A 234 -10.92 25.16 7.33
N HIS A 235 -9.76 24.51 7.11
CA HIS A 235 -8.94 24.75 5.92
C HIS A 235 -9.18 23.65 4.87
N HIS A 236 -9.66 24.07 3.70
CA HIS A 236 -9.95 23.20 2.56
C HIS A 236 -8.93 23.42 1.44
N ALA A 237 -7.97 22.52 1.28
CA ALA A 237 -7.04 22.54 0.16
C ALA A 237 -7.79 22.21 -1.15
N ARG A 238 -7.92 23.18 -2.06
CA ARG A 238 -8.63 23.00 -3.33
C ARG A 238 -7.78 22.17 -4.29
N ILE A 239 -8.37 21.09 -4.80
CA ILE A 239 -7.73 20.28 -5.85
C ILE A 239 -8.12 20.84 -7.22
N VAL A 240 -9.39 21.13 -7.43
CA VAL A 240 -9.89 21.72 -8.67
C VAL A 240 -11.14 22.54 -8.39
N SER A 241 -11.21 23.72 -8.99
CA SER A 241 -12.35 24.62 -8.79
C SER A 241 -12.50 25.60 -9.96
N ASN A 242 -13.74 25.96 -10.30
CA ASN A 242 -14.10 27.13 -11.11
C ASN A 242 -14.90 28.15 -10.32
N LYS A 243 -14.91 28.06 -8.98
CA LYS A 243 -15.54 29.00 -8.04
C LYS A 243 -14.60 30.17 -7.72
N ALA A 244 -15.16 31.32 -7.35
CA ALA A 244 -14.40 32.47 -6.86
C ALA A 244 -14.14 32.38 -5.35
N GLY A 245 -14.91 31.60 -4.60
CA GLY A 245 -14.79 31.45 -3.16
C GLY A 245 -15.84 30.51 -2.61
N PHE A 246 -15.74 30.20 -1.31
CA PHE A 246 -16.60 29.26 -0.61
C PHE A 246 -18.11 29.58 -0.72
N GLY A 247 -18.50 30.83 -0.58
CA GLY A 247 -19.90 31.27 -0.63
C GLY A 247 -20.48 31.48 -2.04
N ASP A 248 -19.71 31.20 -3.10
CA ASP A 248 -20.19 31.39 -4.47
C ASP A 248 -21.29 30.39 -4.82
N ASP A 249 -22.41 30.90 -5.30
CA ASP A 249 -23.58 30.10 -5.71
C ASP A 249 -23.44 29.44 -7.10
N LYS A 250 -22.31 29.66 -7.78
CA LYS A 250 -21.99 29.12 -9.09
C LYS A 250 -20.68 28.33 -9.06
N GLY A 251 -20.57 27.40 -9.99
CA GLY A 251 -19.37 26.59 -10.17
C GLY A 251 -19.42 25.23 -9.47
N PHE A 252 -18.28 24.63 -9.42
CA PHE A 252 -18.02 23.40 -8.68
C PHE A 252 -16.62 23.41 -8.11
N GLU A 253 -16.38 22.59 -7.13
CA GLU A 253 -15.05 22.35 -6.56
C GLU A 253 -14.92 20.95 -5.98
N VAL A 254 -13.69 20.45 -5.96
CA VAL A 254 -13.27 19.28 -5.20
C VAL A 254 -12.07 19.68 -4.34
N ALA A 255 -12.14 19.36 -3.04
CA ALA A 255 -11.12 19.75 -2.08
C ALA A 255 -10.78 18.60 -1.12
N ILE A 256 -9.65 18.72 -0.43
CA ILE A 256 -9.30 17.93 0.75
C ILE A 256 -9.46 18.82 1.97
N ALA A 257 -10.34 18.44 2.88
CA ALA A 257 -10.60 19.17 4.11
C ALA A 257 -9.92 18.47 5.29
N GLY A 258 -9.22 19.23 6.14
CA GLY A 258 -8.53 18.70 7.32
C GLY A 258 -7.50 17.61 7.02
N GLY A 259 -7.02 17.51 5.77
CA GLY A 259 -6.07 16.48 5.34
C GLY A 259 -6.64 15.04 5.25
N GLU A 260 -7.91 14.85 5.61
CA GLU A 260 -8.50 13.51 5.80
C GLU A 260 -9.82 13.32 5.05
N ARG A 261 -10.44 14.38 4.53
CA ARG A 261 -11.78 14.32 3.93
C ARG A 261 -11.75 14.79 2.48
N ILE A 262 -12.34 14.00 1.59
CA ILE A 262 -12.69 14.45 0.26
C ILE A 262 -13.99 15.22 0.37
N TRP A 263 -13.96 16.47 -0.08
CA TRP A 263 -15.11 17.35 -0.07
C TRP A 263 -15.47 17.76 -1.48
N SER A 264 -16.75 17.67 -1.82
CA SER A 264 -17.27 18.12 -3.09
C SER A 264 -18.42 19.07 -2.89
N CYS A 265 -18.41 20.17 -3.63
CA CYS A 265 -19.40 21.23 -3.57
C CYS A 265 -19.83 21.61 -4.98
N GLY A 266 -21.13 21.68 -5.19
CA GLY A 266 -21.71 22.27 -6.38
C GLY A 266 -22.15 23.69 -6.13
N ARG A 267 -23.45 23.98 -6.26
CA ARG A 267 -24.05 25.30 -6.14
C ARG A 267 -24.03 25.78 -4.69
N GLY A 268 -23.56 26.99 -4.45
CA GLY A 268 -23.50 27.61 -3.13
C GLY A 268 -22.63 26.86 -2.15
N VAL A 269 -23.07 26.77 -0.90
CA VAL A 269 -22.40 26.06 0.19
C VAL A 269 -22.88 24.62 0.36
N SER A 270 -23.73 24.14 -0.54
CA SER A 270 -24.18 22.75 -0.51
C SER A 270 -23.01 21.85 -0.87
N ASN A 271 -22.68 20.98 0.04
CA ASN A 271 -21.54 20.10 -0.06
C ASN A 271 -21.86 18.70 0.50
N PHE A 272 -21.02 17.75 0.14
CA PHE A 272 -20.97 16.44 0.76
C PHE A 272 -19.52 15.96 0.79
N TRP A 273 -19.22 15.06 1.71
CA TRP A 273 -17.85 14.62 1.95
C TRP A 273 -17.75 13.14 2.25
N TYR A 274 -16.55 12.64 2.10
CA TYR A 274 -16.14 11.30 2.50
C TYR A 274 -14.90 11.40 3.39
N ASP A 275 -14.96 10.78 4.55
CA ASP A 275 -13.84 10.68 5.49
C ASP A 275 -13.04 9.41 5.20
N VAL A 276 -11.79 9.57 4.75
CA VAL A 276 -10.92 8.44 4.40
C VAL A 276 -10.60 7.54 5.59
N ASN A 277 -10.70 8.06 6.81
CA ASN A 277 -10.47 7.29 8.03
C ASN A 277 -11.59 6.31 8.37
N LYS A 278 -12.77 6.43 7.76
CA LYS A 278 -13.86 5.45 7.97
C LYS A 278 -13.48 4.04 7.54
N HIS A 279 -12.53 3.88 6.63
CA HIS A 279 -12.06 2.58 6.16
C HIS A 279 -10.72 2.14 6.75
N GLY A 280 -9.97 3.04 7.37
CA GLY A 280 -8.61 2.78 7.87
C GLY A 280 -8.51 2.44 9.35
N GLY A 281 -9.60 2.57 10.10
CA GLY A 281 -9.48 2.48 11.56
C GLY A 281 -8.85 3.75 12.14
N THR A 282 -8.23 3.66 13.31
CA THR A 282 -7.72 4.79 14.10
C THR A 282 -6.38 5.34 13.69
N ASP A 283 -5.69 4.73 12.76
CA ASP A 283 -4.57 5.41 12.15
C ASP A 283 -5.15 6.59 11.38
N LYS A 284 -4.82 7.81 11.79
CA LYS A 284 -5.14 9.01 11.04
C LYS A 284 -4.41 8.92 9.69
N TYR A 285 -5.00 8.21 8.74
CA TYR A 285 -4.55 8.25 7.37
C TYR A 285 -4.86 9.64 6.83
N THR A 286 -3.82 10.31 6.47
CA THR A 286 -3.92 11.54 5.72
C THR A 286 -3.57 11.21 4.28
N PHE A 287 -4.01 12.02 3.33
CA PHE A 287 -3.53 11.94 1.94
C PHE A 287 -2.00 12.07 1.80
N ARG A 288 -1.30 12.23 2.91
CA ARG A 288 0.15 12.28 3.07
C ARG A 288 0.80 10.89 3.06
N ASP A 289 0.04 9.84 3.41
CA ASP A 289 0.61 8.50 3.60
C ASP A 289 0.72 7.71 2.29
N GLY A 290 0.31 8.29 1.17
CA GLY A 290 0.43 7.67 -0.15
C GLY A 290 -0.50 8.29 -1.20
N TRP A 291 -0.40 7.75 -2.41
CA TRP A 291 -1.23 8.15 -3.52
C TRP A 291 -2.64 7.59 -3.44
N ALA A 292 -3.63 8.43 -3.68
CA ALA A 292 -5.03 8.06 -3.76
C ALA A 292 -5.63 8.45 -5.12
N HIS A 293 -6.49 7.62 -5.67
CA HIS A 293 -7.33 7.95 -6.82
C HIS A 293 -8.67 8.48 -6.33
N VAL A 294 -9.00 9.70 -6.70
CA VAL A 294 -10.28 10.34 -6.38
C VAL A 294 -11.06 10.59 -7.65
N THR A 295 -12.34 10.23 -7.64
CA THR A 295 -13.27 10.57 -8.71
C THR A 295 -14.56 11.14 -8.13
N VAL A 296 -15.04 12.23 -8.71
CA VAL A 296 -16.33 12.83 -8.40
C VAL A 296 -17.18 12.83 -9.68
N THR A 297 -18.41 12.37 -9.57
CA THR A 297 -19.37 12.38 -10.68
C THR A 297 -20.59 13.21 -10.36
N TYR A 298 -21.19 13.78 -11.39
CA TYR A 298 -22.53 14.34 -11.38
C TYR A 298 -23.33 13.85 -12.59
N ASP A 299 -24.59 13.45 -12.37
CA ASP A 299 -25.52 13.04 -13.42
C ASP A 299 -26.87 13.74 -13.23
N ALA A 300 -27.24 14.62 -14.18
CA ALA A 300 -28.48 15.39 -14.13
C ALA A 300 -29.73 14.52 -14.32
N GLU A 301 -29.63 13.36 -14.98
CA GLU A 301 -30.79 12.46 -15.23
C GLU A 301 -31.32 11.90 -13.90
N VAL A 302 -30.41 11.61 -12.97
CA VAL A 302 -30.74 11.10 -11.62
C VAL A 302 -30.63 12.17 -10.53
N GLY A 303 -30.09 13.35 -10.87
CA GLY A 303 -29.87 14.47 -9.95
C GLY A 303 -28.90 14.12 -8.82
N GLU A 304 -27.88 13.33 -9.10
CA GLU A 304 -26.97 12.78 -8.07
C GLU A 304 -25.52 13.16 -8.34
N SER A 305 -24.82 13.58 -7.27
CA SER A 305 -23.36 13.61 -7.21
C SER A 305 -22.84 12.42 -6.39
N ALA A 306 -21.73 11.81 -6.80
CA ALA A 306 -21.10 10.72 -6.08
C ALA A 306 -19.58 10.92 -5.97
N ILE A 307 -19.00 10.49 -4.84
CA ILE A 307 -17.55 10.43 -4.61
C ILE A 307 -17.12 8.96 -4.68
N TYR A 308 -16.01 8.74 -5.40
CA TYR A 308 -15.31 7.47 -5.47
C TYR A 308 -13.89 7.65 -4.93
N PHE A 309 -13.48 6.73 -4.09
CA PHE A 309 -12.14 6.66 -3.54
C PHE A 309 -11.51 5.32 -3.91
N ASN A 310 -10.35 5.35 -4.56
CA ASN A 310 -9.66 4.17 -5.07
C ASN A 310 -10.57 3.24 -5.88
N GLY A 311 -11.34 3.85 -6.80
CA GLY A 311 -12.24 3.15 -7.71
C GLY A 311 -13.53 2.61 -7.09
N ARG A 312 -13.87 2.96 -5.84
CA ARG A 312 -15.08 2.53 -5.14
C ARG A 312 -15.95 3.71 -4.75
N ARG A 313 -17.27 3.58 -4.96
CA ARG A 313 -18.23 4.58 -4.51
C ARG A 313 -18.28 4.59 -2.98
N VAL A 314 -18.02 5.76 -2.38
CA VAL A 314 -17.92 5.94 -0.92
C VAL A 314 -18.93 6.93 -0.36
N ALA A 315 -19.43 7.86 -1.18
CA ALA A 315 -20.47 8.80 -0.78
C ALA A 315 -21.31 9.23 -1.98
N SER A 316 -22.53 9.67 -1.73
CA SER A 316 -23.37 10.35 -2.73
C SER A 316 -24.38 11.29 -2.09
N ALA A 317 -24.80 12.29 -2.85
CA ALA A 317 -25.84 13.22 -2.49
C ALA A 317 -26.73 13.55 -3.68
N LYS A 318 -28.04 13.73 -3.43
CA LYS A 318 -29.03 14.06 -4.45
C LYS A 318 -29.56 15.48 -4.25
N GLY A 319 -29.85 16.15 -5.35
CA GLY A 319 -30.46 17.46 -5.37
C GLY A 319 -29.77 18.45 -6.31
N ALA A 320 -30.51 19.43 -6.77
CA ALA A 320 -30.01 20.47 -7.70
C ALA A 320 -28.86 21.31 -7.11
N ALA A 321 -28.75 21.37 -5.78
CA ALA A 321 -27.68 22.10 -5.08
C ALA A 321 -26.28 21.51 -5.33
N TYR A 322 -26.20 20.24 -5.72
CA TYR A 322 -24.92 19.57 -6.03
C TYR A 322 -24.54 19.63 -7.50
N ALA A 323 -25.39 20.22 -8.36
CA ALA A 323 -25.13 20.33 -9.78
C ALA A 323 -23.95 21.28 -10.05
N PRO A 324 -22.95 20.88 -10.84
CA PRO A 324 -21.92 21.80 -11.32
C PRO A 324 -22.53 22.85 -12.27
N THR A 325 -22.04 24.08 -12.17
CA THR A 325 -22.49 25.16 -13.04
C THR A 325 -21.30 25.88 -13.68
N VAL A 326 -21.51 26.45 -14.89
CA VAL A 326 -20.49 27.25 -15.58
C VAL A 326 -20.51 28.67 -15.05
N THR A 327 -19.35 29.19 -14.77
CA THR A 327 -19.18 30.52 -14.15
C THR A 327 -18.64 31.60 -15.10
N GLY A 328 -18.12 31.19 -16.25
CA GLY A 328 -17.34 32.09 -17.14
C GLY A 328 -15.93 32.36 -16.62
N ARG A 329 -15.54 31.76 -15.49
CA ARG A 329 -14.20 31.90 -14.90
C ARG A 329 -13.24 30.82 -15.41
N PRO A 330 -11.93 31.01 -15.21
CA PRO A 330 -10.94 29.97 -15.44
C PRO A 330 -11.22 28.71 -14.58
N LEU A 331 -10.62 27.61 -14.96
CA LEU A 331 -10.47 26.44 -14.08
C LEU A 331 -9.13 26.59 -13.34
N ALA A 332 -9.16 26.48 -12.02
CA ALA A 332 -7.97 26.41 -11.20
C ALA A 332 -7.74 24.98 -10.72
N ILE A 333 -6.53 24.47 -10.87
CA ILE A 333 -6.07 23.19 -10.31
C ILE A 333 -5.08 23.51 -9.19
N GLY A 334 -5.47 23.24 -7.95
CA GLY A 334 -4.69 23.56 -6.76
C GLY A 334 -5.12 24.83 -6.01
N HIS A 335 -6.21 25.52 -6.43
CA HIS A 335 -6.76 26.70 -5.78
C HIS A 335 -8.17 27.07 -6.28
N PHE A 336 -8.74 28.20 -5.80
CA PHE A 336 -9.90 28.83 -6.41
C PHE A 336 -9.57 29.51 -7.77
N ALA A 337 -10.57 29.62 -8.64
CA ALA A 337 -10.42 30.20 -9.98
C ALA A 337 -10.07 31.69 -9.98
N GLU A 338 -10.59 32.44 -9.02
CA GLU A 338 -10.30 33.90 -8.84
C GLU A 338 -10.20 34.21 -7.35
N ALA A 339 -9.03 34.65 -6.92
CA ALA A 339 -8.76 35.02 -5.53
C ALA A 339 -9.31 36.41 -5.12
N LEU A 340 -10.08 37.08 -5.99
CA LEU A 340 -10.31 38.52 -5.89
C LEU A 340 -11.48 38.98 -5.01
N VAL A 341 -12.43 38.08 -4.66
CA VAL A 341 -13.70 38.56 -4.03
C VAL A 341 -13.70 38.43 -2.50
N TYR A 342 -12.88 37.54 -1.94
CA TYR A 342 -12.75 37.37 -0.49
C TYR A 342 -11.28 37.24 -0.08
N GLU A 343 -10.56 38.35 -0.07
CA GLU A 343 -9.10 38.41 0.18
C GLU A 343 -8.63 37.67 1.46
N ARG A 344 -9.52 37.42 2.41
CA ARG A 344 -9.16 36.79 3.68
C ARG A 344 -9.18 35.26 3.67
N VAL A 345 -10.11 34.64 2.96
CA VAL A 345 -10.28 33.17 2.95
C VAL A 345 -9.64 32.53 1.71
N ALA A 346 -9.84 33.14 0.54
CA ALA A 346 -9.29 32.64 -0.72
C ALA A 346 -7.74 32.60 -0.77
N ASN A 347 -7.11 33.38 0.09
CA ASN A 347 -5.65 33.49 0.16
C ASN A 347 -4.95 32.36 0.93
N GLU A 348 -5.69 31.42 1.55
CA GLU A 348 -5.15 30.44 2.48
C GLU A 348 -5.50 28.99 2.14
N GLU A 349 -6.03 28.71 0.93
CA GLU A 349 -6.56 27.40 0.56
C GLU A 349 -5.86 26.77 -0.64
N TYR A 350 -4.57 27.04 -0.77
CA TYR A 350 -3.72 26.37 -1.76
C TYR A 350 -3.58 24.89 -1.46
N PHE A 351 -3.59 24.09 -2.50
CA PHE A 351 -3.18 22.69 -2.36
C PHE A 351 -1.67 22.60 -2.11
N CYS A 352 -1.28 21.65 -1.28
CA CYS A 352 0.12 21.31 -1.00
C CYS A 352 0.31 19.81 -1.21
N GLY A 353 1.19 19.44 -2.14
CA GLY A 353 1.41 18.04 -2.47
C GLY A 353 1.54 17.78 -3.95
N TYR A 354 1.36 16.51 -4.29
CA TYR A 354 1.46 16.02 -5.66
C TYR A 354 0.08 15.82 -6.26
N LEU A 355 -0.09 16.26 -7.51
CA LEU A 355 -1.22 15.95 -8.37
C LEU A 355 -0.73 15.30 -9.66
N ASP A 356 -1.48 14.33 -10.14
CA ASP A 356 -1.21 13.63 -11.38
C ASP A 356 -2.51 13.16 -12.05
N GLU A 357 -2.48 12.91 -13.35
CA GLU A 357 -3.56 12.30 -14.11
C GLU A 357 -4.93 12.99 -13.93
N MET A 358 -4.94 14.34 -13.94
CA MET A 358 -6.19 15.11 -13.83
C MET A 358 -7.01 15.01 -15.10
N ARG A 359 -8.28 14.58 -14.97
CA ARG A 359 -9.20 14.40 -16.08
C ARG A 359 -10.56 14.99 -15.80
N LEU A 360 -11.09 15.69 -16.80
CA LEU A 360 -12.46 16.19 -16.83
C LEU A 360 -13.22 15.53 -17.98
N SER A 361 -14.45 15.06 -17.71
CA SER A 361 -15.33 14.48 -18.71
C SER A 361 -16.74 15.07 -18.62
N LYS A 362 -17.41 15.23 -19.77
CA LYS A 362 -18.83 15.64 -19.90
C LYS A 362 -19.78 14.43 -19.85
N ALA A 363 -19.32 13.28 -19.40
CA ALA A 363 -20.10 12.08 -19.09
C ALA A 363 -20.05 11.79 -17.58
N ALA A 364 -21.10 11.23 -17.03
CA ALA A 364 -21.08 10.63 -15.70
C ALA A 364 -20.63 9.17 -15.86
N PHE A 365 -19.37 8.88 -15.55
CA PHE A 365 -18.81 7.55 -15.71
C PHE A 365 -19.45 6.54 -14.76
N SER A 366 -19.66 5.33 -15.27
CA SER A 366 -20.19 4.22 -14.48
C SER A 366 -19.21 3.73 -13.42
N PRO A 367 -19.68 3.06 -12.37
CA PRO A 367 -18.82 2.44 -11.36
C PRO A 367 -17.78 1.48 -11.96
N ASP A 368 -18.16 0.68 -12.97
CA ASP A 368 -17.25 -0.25 -13.65
C ASP A 368 -16.14 0.51 -14.39
N ARG A 369 -16.47 1.62 -15.05
CA ARG A 369 -15.48 2.47 -15.72
C ARG A 369 -14.52 3.12 -14.72
N ILE A 370 -15.03 3.69 -13.64
CA ILE A 370 -14.21 4.33 -12.59
C ILE A 370 -13.31 3.29 -11.92
N ARG A 371 -13.82 2.08 -11.70
CA ARG A 371 -13.00 0.98 -11.18
C ARG A 371 -11.89 0.58 -12.16
N ALA A 372 -12.18 0.51 -13.44
CA ALA A 372 -11.20 0.23 -14.49
C ALA A 372 -10.15 1.34 -14.60
N ASP A 373 -10.55 2.63 -14.51
CA ASP A 373 -9.63 3.78 -14.49
C ASP A 373 -8.64 3.67 -13.31
N TYR A 374 -9.13 3.33 -12.13
CA TYR A 374 -8.30 3.09 -10.97
C TYR A 374 -7.32 1.91 -11.17
N LEU A 375 -7.81 0.77 -11.69
CA LEU A 375 -7.00 -0.44 -11.87
C LEU A 375 -5.93 -0.25 -12.95
N THR A 376 -6.24 0.41 -14.06
CA THR A 376 -5.27 0.65 -15.12
C THR A 376 -4.14 1.58 -14.66
N LEU A 377 -4.43 2.55 -13.78
CA LEU A 377 -3.44 3.44 -13.18
C LEU A 377 -2.57 2.70 -12.16
N THR A 378 -3.20 2.03 -11.20
CA THR A 378 -2.49 1.50 -10.03
C THR A 378 -1.88 0.12 -10.26
N ARG A 379 -2.39 -0.63 -11.22
CA ARG A 379 -1.98 -2.02 -11.53
C ARG A 379 -1.88 -2.28 -13.03
N PRO A 380 -1.18 -1.45 -13.82
CA PRO A 380 -1.20 -1.54 -15.27
C PRO A 380 -0.81 -2.93 -15.80
N THR A 381 0.19 -3.58 -15.22
CA THR A 381 0.68 -4.91 -15.62
C THR A 381 -0.24 -6.07 -15.19
N GLN A 382 -1.09 -5.85 -14.19
CA GLN A 382 -2.10 -6.82 -13.74
C GLN A 382 -3.44 -6.58 -14.45
N PHE A 383 -3.73 -5.33 -14.84
CA PHE A 383 -4.92 -4.95 -15.58
C PHE A 383 -4.84 -5.41 -17.04
N ALA A 384 -3.72 -5.09 -17.71
CA ALA A 384 -3.36 -5.55 -19.04
C ALA A 384 -2.21 -6.57 -18.95
N VAL A 385 -2.53 -7.85 -18.95
CA VAL A 385 -1.58 -8.94 -18.72
C VAL A 385 -0.91 -9.37 -20.01
N ALA A 386 0.41 -9.28 -20.05
CA ALA A 386 1.22 -9.69 -21.20
C ALA A 386 1.28 -11.22 -21.33
N GLU A 387 1.16 -11.73 -22.55
CA GLU A 387 1.33 -13.15 -22.83
C GLU A 387 2.76 -13.60 -22.50
N GLY A 388 2.91 -14.66 -21.70
CA GLY A 388 4.20 -15.13 -21.18
C GLY A 388 4.85 -14.21 -20.14
N GLY A 389 4.18 -13.14 -19.74
CA GLY A 389 4.67 -12.16 -18.76
C GLY A 389 4.72 -12.67 -17.34
N LYS A 390 5.62 -12.09 -16.54
CA LYS A 390 5.75 -12.38 -15.11
C LYS A 390 4.59 -11.85 -14.25
N ALA A 391 3.76 -10.94 -14.77
CA ALA A 391 2.74 -10.23 -14.02
C ALA A 391 1.68 -11.12 -13.35
N ALA A 392 1.36 -12.28 -13.94
CA ALA A 392 0.51 -13.28 -13.31
C ALA A 392 1.23 -14.14 -12.25
N ARG A 393 2.57 -14.06 -12.15
CA ARG A 393 3.38 -14.86 -11.21
C ARG A 393 3.63 -14.17 -9.87
N VAL A 394 3.47 -12.85 -9.80
CA VAL A 394 3.85 -12.07 -8.64
C VAL A 394 3.04 -12.44 -7.39
N LEU A 395 1.73 -12.70 -7.53
CA LEU A 395 0.89 -13.25 -6.47
C LEU A 395 0.88 -14.79 -6.43
N MET A 396 1.71 -15.46 -7.22
CA MET A 396 1.69 -16.91 -7.40
C MET A 396 2.96 -17.61 -6.92
N ARG A 397 3.94 -16.90 -6.37
CA ARG A 397 5.13 -17.54 -5.81
C ARG A 397 4.73 -18.40 -4.62
N ARG A 398 5.10 -19.66 -4.68
CA ARG A 398 5.03 -20.59 -3.55
C ARG A 398 6.45 -20.93 -3.14
N LEU A 399 6.72 -20.94 -1.83
CA LEU A 399 8.04 -21.29 -1.30
C LEU A 399 8.23 -22.82 -1.11
N ALA A 400 7.14 -23.59 -1.21
CA ALA A 400 7.20 -25.04 -1.18
C ALA A 400 6.12 -25.64 -2.10
N GLU A 401 6.29 -26.92 -2.47
CA GLU A 401 5.32 -27.71 -3.22
C GLU A 401 4.56 -28.67 -2.31
N GLY A 402 3.34 -29.07 -2.73
CA GLY A 402 2.50 -30.01 -2.01
C GLY A 402 1.60 -29.38 -0.94
N ASP A 403 1.05 -30.20 -0.08
CA ASP A 403 0.18 -29.80 1.01
C ASP A 403 0.95 -29.76 2.34
N THR A 404 0.57 -28.83 3.22
CA THR A 404 1.12 -28.77 4.57
C THR A 404 0.65 -29.95 5.41
N PRO A 405 1.55 -30.74 5.99
CA PRO A 405 1.14 -31.82 6.90
C PRO A 405 0.44 -31.25 8.15
N PRO A 406 -0.70 -31.81 8.57
CA PRO A 406 -1.49 -31.32 9.70
C PRO A 406 -0.89 -31.73 11.06
N VAL A 407 0.36 -31.37 11.30
CA VAL A 407 1.09 -31.72 12.53
C VAL A 407 1.17 -30.50 13.42
N VAL A 408 0.72 -30.61 14.67
CA VAL A 408 0.89 -29.57 15.69
C VAL A 408 2.37 -29.54 16.11
N PRO A 409 3.02 -28.36 16.05
CA PRO A 409 4.44 -28.26 16.42
C PRO A 409 4.64 -28.44 17.93
N ALA A 410 5.84 -28.83 18.33
CA ALA A 410 6.22 -29.00 19.72
C ALA A 410 6.49 -27.62 20.39
N ILE A 411 5.43 -26.85 20.63
CA ILE A 411 5.49 -25.48 21.14
C ILE A 411 6.29 -25.37 22.43
N GLY A 412 6.16 -26.34 23.34
CA GLY A 412 6.87 -26.34 24.61
C GLY A 412 8.40 -26.30 24.50
N SER A 413 8.94 -26.62 23.32
CA SER A 413 10.38 -26.50 23.02
C SER A 413 10.80 -25.16 22.46
N TRP A 414 9.88 -24.24 22.15
CA TRP A 414 10.20 -22.95 21.57
C TRP A 414 10.90 -22.03 22.57
N ARG A 415 12.04 -21.50 22.17
CA ARG A 415 12.89 -20.57 22.89
C ARG A 415 13.25 -19.47 21.91
N GLY A 416 12.61 -18.33 22.00
CA GLY A 416 12.67 -17.37 20.91
C GLY A 416 12.60 -15.92 21.29
N VAL A 417 12.51 -15.14 20.25
CA VAL A 417 12.52 -13.67 20.27
C VAL A 417 11.37 -13.12 19.42
N ASN A 418 11.00 -11.86 19.70
CA ASN A 418 10.31 -11.01 18.75
C ASN A 418 11.33 -10.20 17.96
N ALA A 419 11.33 -10.32 16.64
CA ALA A 419 12.13 -9.51 15.73
C ALA A 419 11.24 -8.46 15.07
N VAL A 420 11.55 -7.17 15.29
CA VAL A 420 10.63 -6.04 15.00
C VAL A 420 11.01 -5.25 13.76
N SER A 421 11.81 -5.81 12.87
CA SER A 421 12.37 -5.11 11.69
C SER A 421 11.34 -4.66 10.63
N MET A 422 10.13 -5.23 10.62
CA MET A 422 8.99 -4.79 9.81
C MET A 422 7.82 -4.27 10.68
N PHE A 423 8.18 -3.66 11.78
CA PHE A 423 7.24 -3.11 12.75
C PHE A 423 7.22 -1.60 12.62
N TYR A 424 6.06 -1.02 12.32
CA TYR A 424 5.86 0.43 12.36
C TYR A 424 5.22 0.83 13.69
N SER A 425 5.89 1.70 14.44
CA SER A 425 5.32 2.32 15.63
C SER A 425 5.31 3.85 15.47
N PRO A 426 4.14 4.52 15.56
CA PRO A 426 4.06 5.98 15.52
C PRO A 426 4.72 6.64 16.74
N TRP A 427 5.08 5.84 17.76
CA TRP A 427 5.76 6.30 18.96
C TRP A 427 7.29 6.32 18.84
N ASN A 428 7.84 5.60 17.90
CA ASN A 428 9.26 5.69 17.53
C ASN A 428 9.39 6.81 16.50
N LYS A 429 9.58 8.04 17.01
CA LYS A 429 9.91 9.22 16.18
C LYS A 429 11.33 9.15 15.57
N THR A 430 12.06 8.09 15.85
CA THR A 430 13.31 7.79 15.16
C THR A 430 12.97 7.02 13.91
N ASP A 431 13.59 7.33 12.80
CA ASP A 431 13.53 6.61 11.50
C ASP A 431 13.96 5.13 11.60
N ASP A 432 13.94 4.57 12.81
CA ASP A 432 14.44 3.25 13.21
C ASP A 432 13.44 2.10 13.06
N CYS A 433 12.41 2.24 12.20
CA CYS A 433 12.04 1.08 11.41
C CYS A 433 13.19 0.84 10.44
N ALA A 434 14.36 0.66 11.01
CA ALA A 434 15.64 0.92 10.37
C ALA A 434 15.85 0.17 9.06
N TYR A 435 15.04 -0.85 8.78
CA TYR A 435 15.29 -1.62 7.60
C TYR A 435 14.04 -1.93 6.76
N GLY A 436 12.81 -1.86 7.33
CA GLY A 436 11.59 -2.28 6.61
C GLY A 436 11.69 -3.70 6.06
N ARG A 437 12.64 -4.49 6.55
CA ARG A 437 12.92 -5.88 6.17
C ARG A 437 13.68 -6.59 7.26
N TYR A 438 13.52 -7.90 7.37
CA TYR A 438 14.36 -8.77 8.21
C TYR A 438 15.69 -9.04 7.51
N LEU A 439 16.77 -9.12 8.31
CA LEU A 439 18.10 -9.38 7.80
C LEU A 439 18.48 -10.85 8.03
N GLU A 440 19.20 -11.44 7.08
CA GLU A 440 19.74 -12.79 7.22
C GLU A 440 20.67 -12.92 8.44
N SER A 441 21.44 -11.86 8.74
CA SER A 441 22.33 -11.80 9.90
C SER A 441 21.60 -11.92 11.24
N GLU A 442 20.33 -11.49 11.33
CA GLU A 442 19.51 -11.64 12.55
C GLU A 442 19.25 -13.13 12.81
N PHE A 443 18.84 -13.89 11.80
CA PHE A 443 18.59 -15.33 11.92
C PHE A 443 19.86 -16.14 12.20
N ALA A 444 20.98 -15.73 11.59
CA ALA A 444 22.29 -16.30 11.91
C ALA A 444 22.67 -16.07 13.39
N LEU A 445 22.42 -14.85 13.90
CA LEU A 445 22.62 -14.51 15.30
C LEU A 445 21.71 -15.34 16.20
N PHE A 446 20.40 -15.46 15.92
CA PHE A 446 19.47 -16.26 16.72
C PHE A 446 19.95 -17.71 16.85
N LYS A 447 20.47 -18.30 15.76
CA LYS A 447 21.07 -19.63 15.78
C LYS A 447 22.28 -19.70 16.71
N LYS A 448 23.20 -18.74 16.64
CA LYS A 448 24.39 -18.66 17.53
C LYS A 448 23.99 -18.46 19.00
N LEU A 449 22.93 -17.68 19.24
CA LEU A 449 22.35 -17.50 20.56
C LEU A 449 21.63 -18.74 21.10
N GLY A 450 21.54 -19.83 20.33
CA GLY A 450 20.90 -21.10 20.74
C GLY A 450 19.37 -21.00 20.77
N LEU A 451 18.79 -20.06 20.07
CA LEU A 451 17.35 -19.90 19.91
C LEU A 451 16.83 -20.75 18.73
N ASN A 452 15.55 -21.07 18.75
CA ASN A 452 14.91 -21.90 17.73
C ASN A 452 13.57 -21.34 17.23
N PHE A 453 13.20 -20.13 17.65
CA PHE A 453 11.91 -19.55 17.34
C PHE A 453 12.04 -18.02 17.16
N ALA A 454 11.39 -17.46 16.16
CA ALA A 454 11.26 -16.03 15.90
C ALA A 454 9.80 -15.68 15.61
N ARG A 455 9.18 -14.89 16.48
CA ARG A 455 7.92 -14.22 16.20
C ARG A 455 8.23 -12.93 15.44
N LEU A 456 7.55 -12.72 14.32
CA LEU A 456 7.75 -11.58 13.44
C LEU A 456 6.49 -10.71 13.45
N PRO A 457 6.41 -9.70 14.33
CA PRO A 457 5.32 -8.74 14.32
C PRO A 457 5.47 -7.80 13.11
N ILE A 458 4.51 -7.89 12.17
CA ILE A 458 4.56 -7.18 10.89
C ILE A 458 3.40 -6.20 10.80
N ASP A 459 3.66 -4.99 10.35
CA ASP A 459 2.63 -4.06 9.94
C ASP A 459 2.20 -4.37 8.49
N TYR A 460 0.90 -4.56 8.26
CA TYR A 460 0.37 -4.93 6.94
C TYR A 460 0.70 -3.91 5.85
N ARG A 461 0.96 -2.65 6.20
CA ARG A 461 1.27 -1.56 5.26
C ARG A 461 2.61 -1.74 4.53
N PHE A 462 3.46 -2.64 5.00
CA PHE A 462 4.67 -3.00 4.23
C PHE A 462 4.36 -3.79 2.96
N PHE A 463 3.24 -4.50 2.89
CA PHE A 463 2.91 -5.36 1.75
C PHE A 463 1.49 -5.17 1.19
N ILE A 464 0.68 -4.25 1.77
CA ILE A 464 -0.61 -3.83 1.23
C ILE A 464 -0.71 -2.31 1.35
N SER A 465 -1.26 -1.65 0.32
CA SER A 465 -1.54 -0.21 0.37
C SER A 465 -2.45 0.14 1.55
N ALA A 466 -2.11 1.19 2.28
CA ALA A 466 -2.90 1.69 3.40
C ALA A 466 -4.32 2.11 2.98
N TYR A 467 -4.49 2.62 1.75
CA TYR A 467 -5.74 3.14 1.21
C TYR A 467 -6.51 2.17 0.33
N ASP A 468 -5.82 1.13 -0.16
CA ASP A 468 -6.43 0.08 -0.97
C ASP A 468 -5.99 -1.27 -0.47
N TRP A 469 -6.79 -1.86 0.41
CA TRP A 469 -6.50 -3.18 0.95
C TRP A 469 -6.57 -4.32 -0.08
N GLU A 470 -6.90 -4.03 -1.33
CA GLU A 470 -6.80 -4.97 -2.44
C GLU A 470 -5.47 -4.86 -3.19
N HIS A 471 -4.73 -3.77 -2.96
CA HIS A 471 -3.47 -3.51 -3.63
C HIS A 471 -2.29 -4.09 -2.84
N TRP A 472 -1.70 -5.15 -3.39
CA TRP A 472 -0.49 -5.77 -2.86
C TRP A 472 0.75 -5.00 -3.31
N LEU A 473 1.67 -4.80 -2.37
CA LEU A 473 3.00 -4.27 -2.60
C LEU A 473 3.97 -5.46 -2.61
N GLU A 474 4.30 -5.98 -3.79
CA GLU A 474 5.05 -7.24 -3.91
C GLU A 474 6.43 -7.16 -3.28
N GLU A 475 7.13 -6.04 -3.41
CA GLU A 475 8.42 -5.83 -2.74
C GLU A 475 8.33 -6.09 -1.22
N GLY A 476 7.22 -5.72 -0.60
CA GLY A 476 6.97 -5.99 0.82
C GLY A 476 6.73 -7.48 1.10
N LEU A 477 5.99 -8.17 0.22
CA LEU A 477 5.80 -9.62 0.32
C LEU A 477 7.12 -10.39 0.15
N GLU A 478 7.97 -9.98 -0.79
CA GLU A 478 9.30 -10.58 -0.99
C GLU A 478 10.20 -10.45 0.26
N LYS A 479 10.06 -9.37 1.01
CA LYS A 479 10.75 -9.19 2.30
C LYS A 479 10.26 -10.17 3.37
N VAL A 480 8.96 -10.49 3.38
CA VAL A 480 8.39 -11.53 4.26
C VAL A 480 8.84 -12.91 3.82
N ASP A 481 8.87 -13.20 2.51
CA ASP A 481 9.40 -14.45 1.95
C ASP A 481 10.83 -14.69 2.37
N ALA A 482 11.68 -13.66 2.26
CA ALA A 482 13.08 -13.75 2.66
C ALA A 482 13.22 -14.14 4.14
N ALA A 483 12.40 -13.57 5.03
CA ALA A 483 12.41 -13.91 6.45
C ALA A 483 12.02 -15.38 6.69
N VAL A 484 11.03 -15.90 5.97
CA VAL A 484 10.64 -17.33 6.04
C VAL A 484 11.79 -18.22 5.54
N GLU A 485 12.46 -17.85 4.43
CA GLU A 485 13.61 -18.59 3.91
C GLU A 485 14.82 -18.56 4.86
N TYR A 486 15.08 -17.44 5.52
CA TYR A 486 16.14 -17.34 6.55
C TYR A 486 15.82 -18.27 7.75
N GLY A 487 14.56 -18.28 8.21
CA GLY A 487 14.13 -19.20 9.26
C GLY A 487 14.43 -20.66 8.89
N ARG A 488 14.06 -21.08 7.69
CA ARG A 488 14.33 -22.44 7.17
C ARG A 488 15.83 -22.72 7.06
N LYS A 489 16.61 -21.78 6.54
CA LYS A 489 18.07 -21.90 6.38
C LYS A 489 18.77 -22.11 7.72
N TYR A 490 18.38 -21.40 8.75
CA TYR A 490 19.04 -21.44 10.06
C TYR A 490 18.35 -22.39 11.07
N GLY A 491 17.26 -23.06 10.68
CA GLY A 491 16.48 -23.92 11.56
C GLY A 491 15.81 -23.16 12.70
N ILE A 492 15.34 -21.94 12.42
CA ILE A 492 14.54 -21.09 13.30
C ILE A 492 13.10 -21.16 12.86
N HIS A 493 12.20 -21.60 13.73
CA HIS A 493 10.77 -21.57 13.43
C HIS A 493 10.30 -20.12 13.29
N VAL A 494 9.65 -19.80 12.18
CA VAL A 494 9.06 -18.48 11.93
C VAL A 494 7.59 -18.47 12.32
N ASN A 495 7.20 -17.47 13.12
CA ASN A 495 5.81 -17.22 13.46
C ASN A 495 5.41 -15.85 12.90
N LEU A 496 4.71 -15.83 11.75
CA LEU A 496 4.23 -14.60 11.15
C LEU A 496 3.07 -14.03 11.99
N CYS A 497 3.20 -12.80 12.41
CA CYS A 497 2.18 -12.12 13.22
C CYS A 497 1.82 -10.78 12.59
N LEU A 498 0.53 -10.51 12.36
CA LEU A 498 0.12 -9.14 12.05
C LEU A 498 0.10 -8.32 13.35
N TYR A 499 1.05 -7.39 13.49
CA TYR A 499 1.01 -6.43 14.59
C TYR A 499 -0.12 -5.43 14.39
N ARG A 500 -0.27 -4.97 13.13
CA ARG A 500 -1.42 -4.19 12.64
C ARG A 500 -2.05 -4.90 11.47
N ALA A 501 -3.35 -4.78 11.36
CA ALA A 501 -4.15 -5.38 10.30
C ALA A 501 -5.21 -4.38 9.83
N PRO A 502 -5.77 -4.52 8.61
CA PRO A 502 -6.91 -3.73 8.17
C PRO A 502 -8.01 -3.67 9.23
N GLY A 503 -8.40 -2.46 9.65
CA GLY A 503 -9.41 -2.27 10.68
C GLY A 503 -9.03 -2.70 12.10
N LYS A 504 -7.75 -3.00 12.37
CA LYS A 504 -7.26 -3.36 13.71
C LYS A 504 -5.88 -2.78 13.98
N ILE A 505 -5.80 -1.96 15.05
CA ILE A 505 -4.56 -1.48 15.62
C ILE A 505 -4.28 -2.20 16.94
N ALA A 506 -3.01 -2.46 17.19
CA ALA A 506 -2.55 -3.32 18.26
C ALA A 506 -2.65 -2.72 19.67
N TYR A 507 -2.91 -1.41 19.81
CA TYR A 507 -2.85 -0.74 21.11
C TYR A 507 -4.17 -0.08 21.50
N PRO A 508 -4.64 -0.21 22.78
CA PRO A 508 -5.95 0.28 23.22
C PRO A 508 -6.06 1.79 23.40
N ALA A 509 -4.98 2.55 23.20
CA ALA A 509 -4.98 4.00 23.44
C ALA A 509 -5.80 4.81 22.44
N GLU A 510 -6.18 4.22 21.30
CA GLU A 510 -6.93 4.90 20.26
C GLU A 510 -8.38 4.42 20.25
N LYS A 511 -9.25 5.20 20.85
CA LYS A 511 -10.69 4.92 20.92
C LYS A 511 -11.29 4.85 19.51
N GLY A 512 -11.85 3.70 19.15
CA GLY A 512 -12.68 3.55 17.96
C GLY A 512 -12.24 2.54 16.89
N THR A 513 -11.22 1.71 17.13
CA THR A 513 -10.47 0.99 16.15
C THR A 513 -10.63 -0.51 16.02
N ASN A 514 -11.75 -1.03 16.32
CA ASN A 514 -12.09 -2.40 16.01
C ASN A 514 -13.03 -2.47 14.78
N ALA A 515 -12.68 -1.75 13.71
CA ALA A 515 -13.46 -1.81 12.47
C ALA A 515 -13.58 -3.23 11.92
N VAL A 516 -12.54 -4.07 12.10
CA VAL A 516 -12.56 -5.49 11.72
C VAL A 516 -13.74 -6.27 12.32
N THR A 517 -14.31 -5.83 13.44
CA THR A 517 -15.49 -6.47 14.09
C THR A 517 -16.83 -5.97 13.56
N ARG A 518 -16.85 -4.86 12.81
CA ARG A 518 -18.08 -4.16 12.40
C ARG A 518 -18.15 -3.87 10.91
N ASP A 519 -17.01 -3.77 10.25
CA ASP A 519 -16.89 -3.47 8.83
C ASP A 519 -16.55 -4.76 8.06
N PRO A 520 -17.48 -5.28 7.25
CA PRO A 520 -17.25 -6.49 6.46
C PRO A 520 -16.10 -6.31 5.45
N VAL A 521 -15.82 -5.08 4.99
CA VAL A 521 -14.69 -4.81 4.09
C VAL A 521 -13.37 -5.00 4.83
N ALA A 522 -13.25 -4.50 6.06
CA ALA A 522 -12.07 -4.70 6.89
C ALA A 522 -11.86 -6.18 7.24
N LEU A 523 -12.93 -6.91 7.60
CA LEU A 523 -12.87 -8.35 7.87
C LEU A 523 -12.44 -9.14 6.64
N GLU A 524 -12.98 -8.81 5.47
CA GLU A 524 -12.60 -9.49 4.24
C GLU A 524 -11.15 -9.19 3.84
N ALA A 525 -10.68 -7.95 4.03
CA ALA A 525 -9.28 -7.59 3.82
C ALA A 525 -8.34 -8.37 4.77
N PHE A 526 -8.72 -8.51 6.04
CA PHE A 526 -7.98 -9.29 7.03
C PHE A 526 -7.89 -10.77 6.63
N LYS A 527 -9.02 -11.40 6.27
CA LYS A 527 -9.06 -12.79 5.78
C LYS A 527 -8.25 -12.98 4.50
N ARG A 528 -8.26 -11.99 3.60
CA ARG A 528 -7.51 -12.03 2.35
C ARG A 528 -6.02 -12.07 2.56
N ILE A 529 -5.48 -11.30 3.51
CA ILE A 529 -4.06 -11.37 3.87
C ILE A 529 -3.69 -12.80 4.27
N TRP A 530 -4.45 -13.39 5.15
CA TRP A 530 -4.16 -14.73 5.65
C TRP A 530 -4.37 -15.83 4.61
N ARG A 531 -5.35 -15.67 3.69
CA ARG A 531 -5.49 -16.59 2.54
C ARG A 531 -4.27 -16.50 1.61
N GLU A 532 -3.74 -15.30 1.39
CA GLU A 532 -2.53 -15.13 0.57
C GLU A 532 -1.32 -15.77 1.23
N PHE A 533 -1.09 -15.57 2.52
CA PHE A 533 -0.01 -16.25 3.24
C PHE A 533 -0.21 -17.79 3.27
N ALA A 534 -1.43 -18.26 3.44
CA ALA A 534 -1.74 -19.67 3.36
C ALA A 534 -1.40 -20.26 1.98
N ARG A 535 -1.78 -19.57 0.90
CA ARG A 535 -1.46 -19.97 -0.47
C ARG A 535 0.05 -19.93 -0.75
N ARG A 536 0.72 -18.85 -0.32
CA ARG A 536 2.14 -18.55 -0.59
C ARG A 536 3.07 -19.54 0.10
N TYR A 537 2.71 -19.97 1.30
CA TYR A 537 3.52 -20.84 2.15
C TYR A 537 2.96 -22.26 2.30
N LYS A 538 1.96 -22.62 1.50
CA LYS A 538 1.41 -23.98 1.50
C LYS A 538 2.50 -25.01 1.20
N GLY A 539 2.59 -26.06 2.00
CA GLY A 539 3.61 -27.10 1.91
C GLY A 539 4.83 -26.89 2.82
N ILE A 540 5.03 -25.68 3.40
CA ILE A 540 6.06 -25.51 4.45
C ILE A 540 5.54 -26.19 5.73
N PRO A 541 6.30 -27.11 6.36
CA PRO A 541 5.85 -27.81 7.56
C PRO A 541 5.58 -26.89 8.74
N ASN A 542 4.62 -27.26 9.58
CA ASN A 542 4.33 -26.51 10.82
C ASN A 542 5.47 -26.53 11.86
N SER A 543 6.48 -27.37 11.67
CA SER A 543 7.73 -27.31 12.44
C SER A 543 8.62 -26.11 12.07
N GLU A 544 8.39 -25.51 10.90
CA GLU A 544 9.19 -24.40 10.37
C GLU A 544 8.42 -23.08 10.36
N LEU A 545 7.08 -23.11 10.16
CA LEU A 545 6.24 -21.93 10.00
C LEU A 545 4.88 -22.09 10.67
N SER A 546 4.45 -21.07 11.40
CA SER A 546 3.09 -20.92 11.93
C SER A 546 2.57 -19.49 11.74
N PHE A 547 1.25 -19.31 11.84
CA PHE A 547 0.58 -18.02 11.72
C PHE A 547 0.07 -17.56 13.07
N ASN A 548 0.28 -16.28 13.42
CA ASN A 548 -0.30 -15.63 14.59
C ASN A 548 -1.19 -14.46 14.10
N LEU A 549 -2.49 -14.63 14.15
CA LEU A 549 -3.43 -13.86 13.33
C LEU A 549 -3.35 -12.36 13.54
N VAL A 550 -3.37 -11.87 14.77
CA VAL A 550 -3.14 -10.46 15.08
C VAL A 550 -2.68 -10.28 16.53
N ASN A 551 -1.83 -9.28 16.71
CA ASN A 551 -1.30 -8.91 18.02
C ASN A 551 -2.39 -8.33 18.93
N GLU A 552 -2.48 -8.82 20.17
CA GLU A 552 -3.21 -8.23 21.31
C GLU A 552 -4.66 -7.78 21.03
N PRO A 553 -5.53 -8.66 20.52
CA PRO A 553 -6.93 -8.30 20.30
C PRO A 553 -7.63 -8.00 21.64
N SER A 554 -8.56 -7.03 21.60
CA SER A 554 -9.42 -6.69 22.72
C SER A 554 -10.84 -6.48 22.22
N PHE A 555 -11.55 -7.59 22.01
CA PHE A 555 -12.90 -7.63 21.44
C PHE A 555 -13.93 -8.13 22.48
N SER A 556 -15.23 -8.01 22.18
CA SER A 556 -16.21 -8.86 22.85
C SER A 556 -15.91 -10.33 22.51
N GLU A 557 -16.29 -11.26 23.38
CA GLU A 557 -16.05 -12.69 23.09
C GLU A 557 -16.75 -13.14 21.80
N LYS A 558 -17.95 -12.64 21.55
CA LYS A 558 -18.71 -12.87 20.32
C LYS A 558 -17.95 -12.39 19.08
N ASP A 559 -17.44 -11.16 19.12
CA ASP A 559 -16.69 -10.58 18.00
C ASP A 559 -15.35 -11.30 17.79
N PHE A 560 -14.70 -11.70 18.89
CA PHE A 560 -13.46 -12.48 18.82
C PHE A 560 -13.69 -13.81 18.09
N ILE A 561 -14.73 -14.56 18.49
CA ILE A 561 -15.08 -15.82 17.85
C ILE A 561 -15.45 -15.61 16.39
N HIS A 562 -16.23 -14.57 16.07
CA HIS A 562 -16.61 -14.27 14.70
C HIS A 562 -15.40 -13.94 13.81
N VAL A 563 -14.58 -12.96 14.19
CA VAL A 563 -13.44 -12.51 13.38
C VAL A 563 -12.43 -13.63 13.18
N PHE A 564 -12.06 -14.32 14.25
CA PHE A 564 -11.01 -15.34 14.15
C PHE A 564 -11.52 -16.69 13.67
N GLY A 565 -12.76 -17.04 13.95
CA GLY A 565 -13.38 -18.24 13.37
C GLY A 565 -13.45 -18.16 11.84
N GLU A 566 -14.00 -17.05 11.32
CA GLU A 566 -14.03 -16.76 9.88
C GLU A 566 -12.63 -16.76 9.24
N THR A 567 -11.62 -16.28 9.97
CA THR A 567 -10.25 -16.21 9.45
C THR A 567 -9.57 -17.58 9.46
N VAL A 568 -9.73 -18.38 10.51
CA VAL A 568 -9.24 -19.76 10.58
C VAL A 568 -9.85 -20.59 9.45
N ASP A 569 -11.16 -20.48 9.24
CA ASP A 569 -11.85 -21.18 8.15
C ASP A 569 -11.33 -20.74 6.77
N ALA A 570 -11.08 -19.45 6.58
CA ALA A 570 -10.54 -18.91 5.34
C ALA A 570 -9.12 -19.43 5.04
N ILE A 571 -8.27 -19.57 6.06
CA ILE A 571 -6.93 -20.18 5.95
C ILE A 571 -7.05 -21.66 5.62
N HIS A 572 -7.85 -22.43 6.39
CA HIS A 572 -7.96 -23.87 6.22
C HIS A 572 -8.64 -24.29 4.91
N LYS A 573 -9.45 -23.43 4.28
CA LYS A 573 -9.93 -23.64 2.90
C LYS A 573 -8.80 -23.61 1.86
N VAL A 574 -7.71 -22.92 2.12
CA VAL A 574 -6.55 -22.81 1.21
C VAL A 574 -5.44 -23.80 1.61
N ASP A 575 -5.13 -23.88 2.89
CA ASP A 575 -4.07 -24.71 3.48
C ASP A 575 -4.63 -25.46 4.71
N PRO A 576 -5.30 -26.60 4.50
CA PRO A 576 -5.98 -27.34 5.57
C PRO A 576 -5.08 -27.83 6.69
N GLY A 577 -3.78 -27.95 6.42
CA GLY A 577 -2.79 -28.43 7.39
C GLY A 577 -2.14 -27.35 8.24
N ARG A 578 -2.40 -26.05 7.99
CA ARG A 578 -1.69 -24.95 8.62
C ARG A 578 -2.02 -24.81 10.11
N PHE A 579 -0.97 -24.77 10.95
CA PHE A 579 -1.10 -24.46 12.37
C PHE A 579 -1.22 -22.94 12.60
N ILE A 580 -2.20 -22.53 13.40
CA ILE A 580 -2.58 -21.13 13.64
C ILE A 580 -2.53 -20.84 15.14
N ILE A 581 -1.91 -19.75 15.51
CA ILE A 581 -1.88 -19.21 16.88
C ILE A 581 -2.80 -18.00 16.96
N LEU A 582 -3.59 -17.90 18.02
CA LEU A 582 -4.40 -16.76 18.35
C LEU A 582 -3.85 -16.11 19.61
N ASP A 583 -3.54 -14.82 19.57
CA ASP A 583 -3.33 -14.11 20.83
C ASP A 583 -4.62 -14.15 21.65
N GLY A 584 -4.54 -14.43 22.95
CA GLY A 584 -5.69 -14.42 23.84
C GLY A 584 -6.39 -13.05 23.81
N ASN A 585 -7.65 -13.00 24.26
CA ASN A 585 -8.41 -11.75 24.30
C ASN A 585 -7.87 -10.80 25.39
N ARG A 586 -8.34 -9.53 25.40
CA ARG A 586 -7.94 -8.47 26.34
C ARG A 586 -6.42 -8.31 26.38
N THR A 587 -5.83 -7.92 25.25
CA THR A 587 -4.38 -7.74 25.09
C THR A 587 -3.60 -9.03 25.42
N ALA A 588 -4.06 -10.15 24.87
CA ALA A 588 -3.47 -11.48 25.05
C ALA A 588 -3.32 -11.91 26.53
N THR A 589 -4.27 -11.53 27.40
CA THR A 589 -4.24 -11.90 28.84
C THR A 589 -5.31 -12.87 29.26
N VAL A 590 -6.32 -13.10 28.41
CA VAL A 590 -7.48 -13.97 28.74
C VAL A 590 -7.63 -15.05 27.67
N PRO A 591 -7.66 -16.33 28.07
CA PRO A 591 -7.96 -17.42 27.14
C PRO A 591 -9.36 -17.31 26.54
N VAL A 592 -9.53 -17.85 25.33
CA VAL A 592 -10.83 -17.97 24.66
C VAL A 592 -11.17 -19.44 24.46
N PRO A 593 -12.00 -20.04 25.33
CA PRO A 593 -12.26 -21.49 25.38
C PRO A 593 -12.84 -22.08 24.11
N TYR A 594 -13.57 -21.28 23.31
CA TYR A 594 -14.11 -21.73 22.02
C TYR A 594 -13.05 -22.41 21.14
N PHE A 595 -11.83 -21.85 21.11
CA PHE A 595 -10.76 -22.35 20.24
C PHE A 595 -10.03 -23.58 20.79
N PHE A 596 -10.30 -24.01 22.02
CA PHE A 596 -9.70 -25.27 22.54
C PHE A 596 -10.15 -26.51 21.75
N ASN A 597 -11.30 -26.42 21.08
CA ASN A 597 -11.87 -27.49 20.28
C ASN A 597 -11.70 -27.28 18.76
N VAL A 598 -11.01 -26.21 18.34
CA VAL A 598 -10.74 -25.94 16.91
C VAL A 598 -9.40 -26.59 16.55
N PRO A 599 -9.38 -27.56 15.62
CA PRO A 599 -8.16 -28.27 15.24
C PRO A 599 -7.06 -27.33 14.72
N LEU A 600 -5.80 -27.70 14.91
CA LEU A 600 -4.63 -26.98 14.43
C LEU A 600 -4.57 -25.53 14.90
N THR A 601 -5.13 -25.24 16.07
CA THR A 601 -5.02 -23.94 16.73
C THR A 601 -4.27 -24.03 18.05
N GLY A 602 -3.66 -22.92 18.44
CA GLY A 602 -3.06 -22.69 19.74
C GLY A 602 -3.31 -21.24 20.20
N GLN A 603 -2.96 -20.94 21.43
CA GLN A 603 -3.08 -19.57 21.94
C GLN A 603 -1.76 -19.02 22.45
N SER A 604 -1.60 -17.70 22.30
CA SER A 604 -0.44 -16.96 22.77
C SER A 604 -0.85 -15.95 23.84
N PHE A 605 -0.05 -15.84 24.89
CA PHE A 605 -0.30 -14.93 26.00
C PHE A 605 0.86 -13.98 26.26
N ARG A 606 0.63 -12.99 27.13
CA ARG A 606 1.64 -12.04 27.59
C ARG A 606 2.16 -12.43 28.95
N GLY A 607 3.48 -12.36 29.09
CA GLY A 607 4.19 -12.65 30.33
C GLY A 607 4.68 -11.43 31.10
N TYR A 608 4.08 -10.24 30.89
CA TYR A 608 4.53 -9.00 31.49
C TYR A 608 4.05 -8.74 32.94
N ALA A 609 3.15 -9.57 33.48
CA ALA A 609 2.53 -9.27 34.76
C ALA A 609 3.52 -9.38 35.95
N PRO A 610 3.42 -8.42 36.87
CA PRO A 610 2.62 -7.19 36.83
C PRO A 610 3.28 -6.11 35.97
N GLY A 611 2.48 -5.40 35.17
CA GLY A 611 2.99 -4.39 34.23
C GLY A 611 3.77 -3.25 34.91
N ALA A 612 3.39 -2.84 36.13
CA ALA A 612 4.13 -1.83 36.90
C ALA A 612 5.55 -2.27 37.28
N PHE A 613 5.85 -3.56 37.25
CA PHE A 613 7.19 -4.10 37.40
C PHE A 613 7.93 -4.15 36.06
N SER A 614 7.40 -4.88 35.09
CA SER A 614 8.08 -5.14 33.81
C SER A 614 8.28 -3.86 32.97
N HIS A 615 7.37 -2.88 33.08
CA HIS A 615 7.44 -1.59 32.38
C HIS A 615 7.87 -0.44 33.27
N TYR A 616 8.57 -0.70 34.37
CA TYR A 616 9.05 0.36 35.24
C TYR A 616 9.98 1.32 34.49
N GLY A 617 9.61 2.61 34.55
CA GLY A 617 10.37 3.67 33.89
C GLY A 617 10.08 3.89 32.40
N VAL A 618 9.16 3.14 31.81
CA VAL A 618 8.57 3.45 30.50
C VAL A 618 7.55 4.57 30.69
N TRP A 619 7.47 5.50 29.75
CA TRP A 619 6.59 6.67 29.84
C TRP A 619 5.08 6.33 29.96
N TYR A 620 4.65 5.20 29.42
CA TYR A 620 3.27 4.67 29.51
C TYR A 620 3.12 3.61 30.61
N GLY A 621 4.21 3.23 31.30
CA GLY A 621 4.19 2.27 32.37
C GLY A 621 3.60 2.83 33.66
N GLY A 622 3.18 1.98 34.57
CA GLY A 622 2.79 2.41 35.90
C GLY A 622 4.01 3.01 36.65
N HIS A 623 3.79 4.10 37.38
CA HIS A 623 4.83 4.75 38.20
C HIS A 623 4.59 4.46 39.67
N PRO A 624 5.00 3.28 40.18
CA PRO A 624 4.85 2.98 41.60
C PRO A 624 5.72 3.94 42.43
N LYS A 625 5.21 4.35 43.59
CA LYS A 625 5.90 5.28 44.49
C LYS A 625 7.26 4.78 44.95
N VAL A 626 7.42 3.45 45.03
CA VAL A 626 8.68 2.77 45.38
C VAL A 626 9.11 1.96 44.18
N LYS A 627 10.40 2.04 43.80
CA LYS A 627 10.98 1.23 42.72
C LYS A 627 10.71 -0.25 43.01
N PRO A 628 10.04 -0.98 42.11
CA PRO A 628 9.78 -2.40 42.33
C PRO A 628 11.07 -3.20 42.35
N ARG A 629 11.05 -4.31 43.04
CA ARG A 629 12.10 -5.35 43.02
C ARG A 629 11.48 -6.72 43.25
N TRP A 630 12.20 -7.78 42.95
CA TRP A 630 11.78 -9.11 43.38
C TRP A 630 11.87 -9.19 44.92
N PRO A 631 10.85 -9.71 45.62
CA PRO A 631 10.87 -9.77 47.06
C PRO A 631 12.03 -10.60 47.61
N ALA A 632 12.64 -10.14 48.69
CA ALA A 632 13.75 -10.85 49.37
C ALA A 632 13.29 -12.17 50.02
N GLY A 633 12.02 -12.22 50.43
CA GLY A 633 11.38 -13.39 51.02
C GLY A 633 9.91 -13.11 51.35
N PRO A 634 9.20 -14.06 51.97
CA PRO A 634 7.76 -13.91 52.32
C PRO A 634 7.47 -12.77 53.31
N GLU A 635 8.49 -12.37 54.06
CA GLU A 635 8.43 -11.24 54.99
C GLU A 635 8.45 -9.88 54.30
N ASP A 636 8.89 -9.81 53.05
CA ASP A 636 8.95 -8.57 52.26
C ASP A 636 7.58 -8.20 51.68
N LYS A 637 6.63 -7.90 52.59
CA LYS A 637 5.25 -7.60 52.24
C LYS A 637 5.09 -6.40 51.28
N ALA A 638 6.09 -5.49 51.27
CA ALA A 638 6.08 -4.32 50.38
C ALA A 638 6.21 -4.69 48.92
N MET A 639 6.84 -5.84 48.60
CA MET A 639 7.09 -6.32 47.23
C MET A 639 6.31 -7.59 46.86
N GLN A 640 5.54 -8.16 47.80
CA GLN A 640 4.75 -9.39 47.56
C GLN A 640 3.81 -9.27 46.35
N TRP A 641 3.30 -8.06 46.09
CA TRP A 641 2.45 -7.80 44.95
C TRP A 641 3.07 -8.16 43.58
N VAL A 642 4.38 -8.20 43.47
CA VAL A 642 5.09 -8.61 42.24
C VAL A 642 4.84 -10.08 41.97
N VAL A 643 5.03 -10.93 42.98
CA VAL A 643 4.76 -12.38 42.90
C VAL A 643 3.25 -12.64 42.69
N ASP A 644 2.41 -11.94 43.48
CA ASP A 644 0.96 -12.09 43.38
C ASP A 644 0.42 -11.68 42.03
N GLY A 645 0.98 -10.64 41.41
CA GLY A 645 0.61 -10.19 40.07
C GLY A 645 0.93 -11.22 38.98
N GLN A 646 2.11 -11.84 39.07
CA GLN A 646 2.51 -12.92 38.17
C GLN A 646 1.58 -14.16 38.37
N ALA A 647 1.34 -14.55 39.62
CA ALA A 647 0.47 -15.68 39.95
C ALA A 647 -0.98 -15.45 39.46
N LYS A 648 -1.54 -14.24 39.65
CA LYS A 648 -2.87 -13.89 39.16
C LYS A 648 -3.00 -13.98 37.65
N MET A 649 -1.94 -13.62 36.92
CA MET A 649 -1.94 -13.76 35.45
C MET A 649 -1.95 -15.24 35.04
N LEU A 650 -1.13 -16.07 35.68
CA LEU A 650 -1.06 -17.49 35.42
C LEU A 650 -2.39 -18.20 35.77
N ALA A 651 -3.05 -17.81 36.84
CA ALA A 651 -4.35 -18.37 37.25
C ALA A 651 -5.46 -18.15 36.18
N LYS A 652 -5.40 -17.09 35.39
CA LYS A 652 -6.33 -16.91 34.26
C LYS A 652 -6.19 -18.02 33.20
N GLN A 653 -5.06 -18.68 33.14
CA GLN A 653 -4.74 -19.73 32.18
C GLN A 653 -5.04 -21.14 32.70
N ASP A 654 -5.50 -21.30 33.95
CA ASP A 654 -5.78 -22.61 34.56
C ASP A 654 -6.97 -23.34 33.91
N CYS A 655 -7.82 -22.62 33.17
CA CYS A 655 -8.91 -23.19 32.37
C CYS A 655 -8.45 -23.85 31.05
N ILE A 656 -7.17 -23.71 30.69
CA ILE A 656 -6.63 -24.26 29.44
C ILE A 656 -6.46 -25.77 29.57
N PRO A 657 -7.01 -26.57 28.65
CA PRO A 657 -6.85 -28.03 28.70
C PRO A 657 -5.39 -28.48 28.63
N LYS A 658 -5.03 -29.49 29.40
CA LYS A 658 -3.69 -30.05 29.35
C LYS A 658 -3.37 -30.57 27.94
N GLY A 659 -2.22 -30.13 27.42
CA GLY A 659 -1.78 -30.51 26.07
C GLY A 659 -2.28 -29.58 24.97
N TYR A 660 -3.17 -28.62 25.26
CA TYR A 660 -3.52 -27.60 24.30
C TYR A 660 -2.28 -26.71 24.01
N PRO A 661 -1.99 -26.40 22.73
CA PRO A 661 -0.80 -25.66 22.35
C PRO A 661 -0.80 -24.21 22.85
N VAL A 662 0.18 -23.85 23.68
CA VAL A 662 0.28 -22.50 24.26
C VAL A 662 1.72 -21.97 24.20
N MET A 663 1.85 -20.70 23.89
CA MET A 663 3.11 -19.96 24.02
C MET A 663 2.92 -18.65 24.80
N ILE A 664 3.99 -18.20 25.42
CA ILE A 664 4.13 -16.82 25.90
C ILE A 664 4.77 -16.02 24.78
N GLY A 665 3.93 -15.34 23.98
CA GLY A 665 4.37 -14.66 22.75
C GLY A 665 5.19 -13.42 22.99
N GLU A 666 4.99 -12.78 24.15
CA GLU A 666 5.78 -11.64 24.58
C GLU A 666 5.94 -11.61 26.09
N PHE A 667 7.16 -11.32 26.52
CA PHE A 667 7.54 -10.98 27.89
C PHE A 667 8.87 -10.25 27.85
N GLY A 668 9.24 -9.58 28.92
CA GLY A 668 10.48 -8.82 29.04
C GLY A 668 10.38 -7.81 30.16
N CYS A 669 11.48 -7.16 30.44
CA CYS A 669 11.55 -6.19 31.54
C CYS A 669 12.42 -5.00 31.10
N TYR A 670 11.85 -3.80 31.19
CA TYR A 670 12.51 -2.58 30.71
C TYR A 670 13.85 -2.34 31.41
N ALA A 671 14.85 -1.86 30.70
CA ALA A 671 16.25 -1.70 31.15
C ALA A 671 16.44 -0.84 32.40
N LYS A 672 15.46 -0.02 32.79
CA LYS A 672 15.48 0.76 34.05
C LYS A 672 15.13 -0.06 35.31
N MET A 673 14.60 -1.27 35.12
CA MET A 673 14.40 -2.20 36.21
C MET A 673 15.74 -2.82 36.62
N ASP A 674 15.92 -3.05 37.92
CA ASP A 674 17.08 -3.76 38.46
C ASP A 674 17.29 -5.13 37.83
N HIS A 675 18.49 -5.41 37.34
CA HIS A 675 18.76 -6.60 36.53
C HIS A 675 18.57 -7.90 37.32
N GLU A 676 19.02 -7.94 38.57
CA GLU A 676 18.85 -9.14 39.40
C GLU A 676 17.39 -9.46 39.67
N SER A 677 16.59 -8.41 39.98
CA SER A 677 15.15 -8.54 40.14
C SER A 677 14.46 -8.98 38.85
N CYS A 678 14.89 -8.44 37.69
CA CYS A 678 14.39 -8.85 36.38
C CYS A 678 14.65 -10.35 36.13
N LEU A 679 15.88 -10.82 36.35
CA LEU A 679 16.26 -12.23 36.17
C LEU A 679 15.45 -13.17 37.07
N LYS A 680 15.28 -12.85 38.35
CA LYS A 680 14.48 -13.63 39.32
C LYS A 680 12.99 -13.70 38.91
N TRP A 681 12.44 -12.59 38.43
CA TRP A 681 11.07 -12.53 37.94
C TRP A 681 10.89 -13.38 36.68
N MET A 682 11.82 -13.33 35.72
CA MET A 682 11.80 -14.17 34.51
C MET A 682 11.95 -15.65 34.88
N GLU A 683 12.88 -16.00 35.76
CA GLU A 683 13.11 -17.39 36.20
C GLU A 683 11.86 -18.00 36.84
N ALA A 684 11.16 -17.23 37.68
CA ALA A 684 9.89 -17.64 38.26
C ALA A 684 8.82 -17.88 37.18
N GLY A 685 8.74 -17.04 36.18
CA GLY A 685 7.87 -17.21 35.02
C GLY A 685 8.21 -18.49 34.24
N PHE A 686 9.47 -18.67 33.88
CA PHE A 686 9.92 -19.85 33.15
C PHE A 686 9.66 -21.17 33.86
N LYS A 687 9.80 -21.20 35.19
CA LYS A 687 9.48 -22.36 36.01
C LYS A 687 8.00 -22.76 35.84
N GLU A 688 7.09 -21.80 35.86
CA GLU A 688 5.66 -22.06 35.71
C GLU A 688 5.29 -22.40 34.25
N TRP A 689 5.91 -21.75 33.25
CA TRP A 689 5.64 -22.04 31.84
C TRP A 689 6.14 -23.43 31.44
N ARG A 690 7.31 -23.85 31.93
CA ARG A 690 7.81 -25.22 31.73
C ARG A 690 6.88 -26.27 32.29
N LYS A 691 6.36 -26.07 33.52
CA LYS A 691 5.37 -27.00 34.12
C LYS A 691 4.12 -27.16 33.25
N ARG A 692 3.71 -26.11 32.53
CA ARG A 692 2.53 -26.10 31.66
C ARG A 692 2.86 -26.54 30.22
N GLY A 693 4.11 -26.76 29.88
CA GLY A 693 4.54 -27.13 28.53
C GLY A 693 4.47 -25.97 27.54
N TYR A 694 4.62 -24.73 28.00
CA TYR A 694 4.57 -23.53 27.19
C TYR A 694 5.93 -23.19 26.58
N GLY A 695 5.94 -22.76 25.29
CA GLY A 695 7.08 -22.09 24.69
C GLY A 695 7.08 -20.60 25.00
N TRP A 696 8.14 -19.89 24.64
CA TRP A 696 8.19 -18.44 24.85
C TRP A 696 9.06 -17.68 23.85
N ALA A 697 8.75 -16.37 23.67
CA ALA A 697 9.53 -15.42 22.90
C ALA A 697 9.65 -14.10 23.67
N ILE A 698 10.88 -13.64 23.94
CA ILE A 698 11.14 -12.38 24.62
C ILE A 698 10.79 -11.20 23.70
N TRP A 699 10.23 -10.14 24.25
CA TRP A 699 10.03 -8.86 23.60
C TRP A 699 11.08 -7.87 24.08
N ASP A 700 11.92 -7.34 23.24
CA ASP A 700 12.32 -7.78 21.90
C ASP A 700 13.71 -8.42 21.99
N TYR A 701 14.32 -8.86 20.87
CA TYR A 701 15.67 -9.43 21.00
C TYR A 701 16.71 -8.34 21.23
N ASP A 702 16.58 -7.18 20.59
CA ASP A 702 17.43 -6.01 20.77
C ASP A 702 16.61 -4.80 21.26
N GLY A 703 17.26 -3.93 22.01
CA GLY A 703 16.60 -2.79 22.64
C GLY A 703 16.29 -2.97 24.13
N PRO A 704 15.60 -1.98 24.72
CA PRO A 704 15.53 -1.83 26.19
C PRO A 704 14.77 -2.92 26.95
N PHE A 705 13.94 -3.71 26.31
CA PHE A 705 13.26 -4.86 26.91
C PHE A 705 13.99 -6.17 26.67
N GLY A 706 14.91 -6.17 25.72
CA GLY A 706 15.65 -7.34 25.26
C GLY A 706 16.94 -7.60 26.02
N PHE A 707 17.81 -8.37 25.35
CA PHE A 707 19.09 -8.81 25.91
C PHE A 707 20.27 -8.58 24.96
N VAL A 708 20.02 -8.14 23.72
CA VAL A 708 21.05 -7.71 22.78
C VAL A 708 21.01 -6.16 22.73
N ASP A 709 22.13 -5.52 22.92
CA ASP A 709 22.28 -4.04 22.93
C ASP A 709 21.23 -3.32 23.80
N SER A 710 20.80 -3.95 24.88
CA SER A 710 19.68 -3.48 25.71
C SER A 710 19.94 -2.15 26.45
N GLY A 711 21.21 -1.73 26.53
CA GLY A 711 21.60 -0.53 27.26
C GLY A 711 21.37 -0.62 28.78
N ARG A 712 21.18 -1.80 29.32
CA ARG A 712 21.00 -2.03 30.76
C ARG A 712 22.30 -1.76 31.49
N PRO A 713 22.34 -0.81 32.47
CA PRO A 713 23.61 -0.36 33.04
C PRO A 713 24.23 -1.35 34.02
N ASP A 714 23.46 -2.28 34.57
CA ASP A 714 23.84 -3.26 35.58
C ASP A 714 23.93 -4.71 35.03
N ALA A 715 23.93 -4.87 33.68
CA ALA A 715 24.12 -6.14 33.02
C ALA A 715 25.61 -6.40 32.70
N GLU A 716 26.01 -7.67 32.75
CA GLU A 716 27.30 -8.13 32.25
C GLU A 716 27.15 -8.53 30.77
N TYR A 717 27.83 -7.81 29.88
CA TYR A 717 27.77 -8.05 28.45
C TYR A 717 28.94 -8.88 27.96
N ILE A 718 28.64 -9.80 27.04
CA ILE A 718 29.63 -10.46 26.17
C ILE A 718 29.41 -9.98 24.74
N GLU A 719 30.45 -10.03 23.91
CA GLU A 719 30.37 -9.67 22.51
C GLU A 719 30.13 -10.91 21.64
N ILE A 720 29.07 -10.87 20.79
CA ILE A 720 28.78 -11.90 19.81
C ILE A 720 28.44 -11.18 18.49
N ASP A 721 29.22 -11.43 17.43
CA ASP A 721 29.09 -10.80 16.12
C ASP A 721 29.02 -9.26 16.17
N GLY A 722 29.85 -8.63 17.03
CA GLY A 722 29.86 -7.19 17.20
C GLY A 722 28.70 -6.60 18.00
N ARG A 723 27.82 -7.44 18.57
CA ARG A 723 26.67 -7.04 19.39
C ARG A 723 26.93 -7.32 20.87
N LYS A 724 26.50 -6.43 21.73
CA LYS A 724 26.56 -6.60 23.19
C LYS A 724 25.40 -7.45 23.67
N VAL A 725 25.70 -8.66 24.15
CA VAL A 725 24.68 -9.62 24.60
C VAL A 725 24.75 -9.76 26.12
N ASP A 726 23.64 -9.56 26.82
CA ASP A 726 23.49 -9.79 28.25
C ASP A 726 23.70 -11.27 28.56
N ARG A 727 24.83 -11.58 29.20
CA ARG A 727 25.28 -12.97 29.47
C ARG A 727 24.28 -13.73 30.32
N LYS A 728 23.88 -13.16 31.45
CA LYS A 728 23.00 -13.83 32.41
C LYS A 728 21.60 -14.03 31.88
N MET A 729 21.08 -13.04 31.15
CA MET A 729 19.76 -13.17 30.51
C MET A 729 19.78 -14.23 29.40
N LEU A 730 20.85 -14.27 28.58
CA LEU A 730 21.03 -15.31 27.56
C LEU A 730 21.10 -16.73 28.18
N GLU A 731 21.86 -16.89 29.27
CA GLU A 731 21.96 -18.15 30.01
C GLU A 731 20.57 -18.60 30.51
N LEU A 732 19.78 -17.66 31.03
CA LEU A 732 18.41 -17.92 31.50
C LEU A 732 17.46 -18.32 30.34
N LEU A 733 17.55 -17.61 29.21
CA LEU A 733 16.72 -17.90 28.01
C LEU A 733 17.02 -19.28 27.38
N ARG A 734 18.26 -19.77 27.51
CA ARG A 734 18.70 -21.07 26.99
C ARG A 734 18.30 -22.27 27.85
N GLN A 735 17.86 -22.06 29.08
CA GLN A 735 17.47 -23.15 29.98
C GLN A 735 16.31 -23.97 29.36
N LYS A 736 16.49 -25.31 29.35
CA LYS A 736 15.52 -26.27 28.79
C LYS A 736 14.32 -26.50 29.73
#